data_509ae167c2273b93ddd493af604e4591
#
_entry.id   509ae167c2273b93ddd493af604e4591
#
_cell.length_a   1.000
_cell.length_b   1.000
_cell.length_c   1.000
_cell.angle_alpha   90.00
_cell.angle_beta   90.00
_cell.angle_gamma   90.00
#
_symmetry.space_group_name_H-M   'P 1'
#
loop_
_entity.id
_entity.type
_entity.pdbx_description
1 polymer ?
#
loop_
_entity_poly.entity_id
_entity_poly.type
_entity_poly.pdbx_seq_one_letter_code
_entity_poly.pdbx_strand_id
1 'polypeptide(L)'
;MAVEFSTCVEYGLRLSKRVYYGKESVFSSAPAVVPAMSKSSSDYLPSAPMVYVVVPEPEVVDNPDVPSYQPYVYGRCEPPALIPLQMHGVAMEIESYLDTAFVSVNGTWRVHCVMAGRRCDCRIAVXMGEQGSLLGVEVDVSGRSYRTQLITMEDMTGEKMAKSEDGRFLKGRIYTLKVPQILGGSTLSIKMSWSQKLIYRDGQFCLNVPFSFPAYVNPVGNTILKKEKIFLKVNPGTGTDFLCGSTSHPLKEVSKVSFSYEAEVPAWSDQDFDFSYTVTSNDIFGGVLLQSPFLGDFDKREMFCFYLFPGNIQSKKVFRKEVVFLIDISGSMMGEPLENAKNALMASLSKLNSKDTFNIIAFNGEVQLFSSTMKLATNEAISNATEWIDVNLKANGGTNILLPINQAMKLLAETTDSVPLIFLITDGAVEDEKDICNIIKDYLKREGSICPRICTFGIGSYCNHYFLQMLAHIGRGHYDAAYDADTIDFSMQRLIDNASSVILADIQMDALEHLDSLELFPSHIPDLSSGNPLIISGRYNGSFPDALKISGNLADMSNFVIDLKVQRAKDLPLDRVLARRHIDILTACAWFSGTKELEEKVAKMSVQTGVPCEYTRMTLVQTDAVKKTPESAWIQQVYKKLKTLKMEELEGQKIINLGKLGVGFGNLTATAGNLPPGAEEAKPPDATELLIKAASNCCGGLLDRCCCMCFLQSCSYMSDRCAVAFTQLCAALACLECLNCCYELCA
;
A
#
# COMPACT_ATOMS: atom_id res chain seq x y z
N MET A 1 -9.86 -9.76 -8.16
CA MET A 1 -10.47 -9.23 -6.92
C MET A 1 -11.09 -7.85 -7.13
N ALA A 2 -10.34 -6.84 -7.59
CA ALA A 2 -10.90 -5.49 -7.82
C ALA A 2 -12.04 -5.51 -8.86
N VAL A 3 -11.83 -6.13 -10.00
CA VAL A 3 -12.85 -6.30 -11.07
C VAL A 3 -14.08 -7.03 -10.54
N GLU A 4 -13.88 -8.12 -9.83
CA GLU A 4 -14.96 -8.90 -9.19
C GLU A 4 -15.76 -8.05 -8.19
N PHE A 5 -15.05 -7.26 -7.36
CA PHE A 5 -15.71 -6.35 -6.41
C PHE A 5 -16.57 -5.31 -7.15
N SER A 6 -16.03 -4.69 -8.20
CA SER A 6 -16.80 -3.72 -9.03
C SER A 6 -18.04 -4.35 -9.66
N THR A 7 -17.92 -5.56 -10.18
CA THR A 7 -19.05 -6.33 -10.74
C THR A 7 -20.11 -6.59 -9.67
N CYS A 8 -19.69 -6.96 -8.45
CA CYS A 8 -20.60 -7.16 -7.32
C CYS A 8 -21.35 -5.87 -6.95
N VAL A 9 -20.65 -4.72 -6.97
CA VAL A 9 -21.27 -3.41 -6.67
C VAL A 9 -22.24 -3.01 -7.78
N GLU A 10 -21.86 -3.15 -9.04
CA GLU A 10 -22.74 -2.86 -10.18
C GLU A 10 -24.03 -3.69 -10.09
N TYR A 11 -23.89 -4.98 -9.82
CA TYR A 11 -25.04 -5.87 -9.64
C TYR A 11 -25.90 -5.41 -8.45
N GLY A 12 -25.26 -5.08 -7.33
CA GLY A 12 -25.94 -4.56 -6.13
C GLY A 12 -26.73 -3.28 -6.41
N LEU A 13 -26.18 -2.35 -7.17
CA LEU A 13 -26.86 -1.10 -7.55
C LEU A 13 -28.09 -1.38 -8.42
N ARG A 14 -28.02 -2.35 -9.33
CA ARG A 14 -29.19 -2.78 -10.12
C ARG A 14 -30.27 -3.39 -9.22
N LEU A 15 -29.87 -4.23 -8.28
CA LEU A 15 -30.79 -4.90 -7.34
C LEU A 15 -31.44 -3.91 -6.38
N SER A 16 -30.68 -2.89 -5.91
CA SER A 16 -31.16 -1.88 -4.96
C SER A 16 -32.22 -0.93 -5.55
N LYS A 17 -32.38 -0.87 -6.87
CA LYS A 17 -33.46 -0.09 -7.52
C LYS A 17 -34.84 -0.52 -6.99
N ARG A 18 -35.00 -1.76 -6.57
CA ARG A 18 -36.24 -2.25 -5.93
C ARG A 18 -36.59 -1.51 -4.65
N VAL A 19 -35.54 -1.07 -3.91
CA VAL A 19 -35.70 -0.34 -2.65
C VAL A 19 -36.01 1.14 -2.89
N TYR A 20 -35.37 1.74 -3.90
CA TYR A 20 -35.48 3.17 -4.15
C TYR A 20 -36.75 3.59 -4.89
N TYR A 21 -37.23 2.79 -5.79
CA TYR A 21 -38.29 3.20 -6.73
C TYR A 21 -39.69 2.64 -6.43
N GLY A 22 -39.87 1.73 -5.48
CA GLY A 22 -41.17 1.24 -5.00
C GLY A 22 -42.33 1.29 -6.02
N LYS A 23 -43.57 1.31 -5.55
CA LYS A 23 -44.76 1.37 -6.41
C LYS A 23 -45.12 2.77 -6.92
N GLU A 24 -44.56 3.85 -6.36
CA GLU A 24 -44.98 5.23 -6.67
C GLU A 24 -44.30 5.85 -7.89
N SER A 25 -43.39 5.14 -8.55
CA SER A 25 -42.52 5.75 -9.56
C SER A 25 -43.12 5.79 -10.97
N VAL A 26 -44.38 5.42 -11.18
CA VAL A 26 -44.95 5.37 -12.52
C VAL A 26 -45.20 6.78 -13.09
N PHE A 27 -45.22 7.83 -12.28
CA PHE A 27 -45.59 9.16 -12.72
C PHE A 27 -44.71 10.33 -12.25
N SER A 28 -43.63 10.09 -11.54
CA SER A 28 -42.68 11.18 -11.26
C SER A 28 -41.62 11.21 -12.36
N SER A 29 -41.31 12.41 -12.82
CA SER A 29 -40.24 12.68 -13.80
C SER A 29 -39.01 11.88 -13.45
N ALA A 30 -38.49 11.15 -14.39
CA ALA A 30 -37.28 10.35 -14.24
C ALA A 30 -36.18 11.19 -13.58
N PRO A 31 -35.61 10.74 -12.45
CA PRO A 31 -34.42 11.42 -11.95
C PRO A 31 -33.36 11.42 -13.03
N ALA A 32 -32.57 12.47 -13.04
CA ALA A 32 -31.54 12.70 -14.06
C ALA A 32 -30.80 11.40 -14.38
N VAL A 33 -30.78 11.11 -15.65
CA VAL A 33 -30.23 9.91 -16.28
C VAL A 33 -28.96 9.44 -15.56
N VAL A 34 -29.04 8.27 -14.97
CA VAL A 34 -27.80 7.54 -14.65
C VAL A 34 -27.03 7.42 -15.97
N PRO A 35 -25.83 7.97 -16.06
CA PRO A 35 -25.12 8.00 -17.34
C PRO A 35 -25.05 6.63 -17.97
N ALA A 36 -25.29 6.59 -19.26
CA ALA A 36 -25.32 5.34 -20.02
C ALA A 36 -24.01 4.55 -19.89
N MET A 37 -24.17 3.29 -19.76
CA MET A 37 -23.18 2.22 -19.56
C MET A 37 -22.02 2.25 -20.58
N SER A 38 -20.96 2.98 -20.25
CA SER A 38 -19.64 2.74 -20.86
C SER A 38 -18.51 3.02 -19.87
N LYS A 39 -18.75 2.73 -18.59
CA LYS A 39 -17.73 2.93 -17.55
C LYS A 39 -16.88 1.68 -17.39
N SER A 40 -15.57 1.88 -17.21
CA SER A 40 -14.63 0.80 -16.95
C SER A 40 -14.97 0.10 -15.61
N SER A 41 -14.54 -1.14 -15.44
CA SER A 41 -14.77 -1.90 -14.22
C SER A 41 -14.21 -1.26 -12.95
N SER A 42 -13.30 -0.27 -13.08
CA SER A 42 -12.74 0.48 -11.96
C SER A 42 -13.70 1.51 -11.35
N ASP A 43 -14.76 1.90 -12.07
CA ASP A 43 -15.65 3.01 -11.67
C ASP A 43 -16.50 2.71 -10.42
N TYR A 44 -16.58 1.46 -10.00
CA TYR A 44 -17.35 1.05 -8.83
C TYR A 44 -16.48 0.67 -7.62
N LEU A 45 -15.19 0.92 -7.69
CA LEU A 45 -14.30 0.76 -6.53
C LEU A 45 -14.57 1.87 -5.50
N PRO A 46 -14.35 1.59 -4.20
CA PRO A 46 -14.54 2.63 -3.19
C PRO A 46 -13.61 3.82 -3.42
N SER A 47 -14.18 5.02 -3.46
CA SER A 47 -13.45 6.30 -3.58
C SER A 47 -13.25 7.00 -2.23
N ALA A 48 -13.90 6.48 -1.17
CA ALA A 48 -13.82 6.97 0.20
C ALA A 48 -14.08 5.77 1.14
N PRO A 49 -13.96 5.92 2.46
CA PRO A 49 -14.42 4.88 3.38
C PRO A 49 -15.91 4.61 3.22
N MET A 50 -16.28 3.40 2.85
CA MET A 50 -17.65 3.01 2.46
C MET A 50 -18.06 1.69 3.08
N VAL A 51 -19.38 1.45 3.16
CA VAL A 51 -19.95 0.22 3.70
C VAL A 51 -20.96 -0.37 2.71
N TYR A 52 -20.92 -1.68 2.56
CA TYR A 52 -21.78 -2.44 1.64
C TYR A 52 -22.47 -3.57 2.38
N VAL A 53 -23.71 -3.89 1.99
CA VAL A 53 -24.35 -5.16 2.38
C VAL A 53 -23.96 -6.23 1.38
N VAL A 54 -23.62 -7.41 1.89
CA VAL A 54 -23.35 -8.60 1.07
C VAL A 54 -24.67 -9.36 0.88
N VAL A 55 -25.12 -9.48 -0.35
CA VAL A 55 -26.40 -10.10 -0.69
C VAL A 55 -26.18 -11.35 -1.55
N PRO A 56 -26.17 -12.53 -0.93
CA PRO A 56 -26.12 -13.79 -1.70
C PRO A 56 -27.48 -14.20 -2.29
N GLU A 57 -28.58 -13.75 -1.69
CA GLU A 57 -29.95 -14.10 -2.09
C GLU A 57 -30.76 -12.83 -2.34
N PRO A 58 -31.19 -12.57 -3.59
CA PRO A 58 -31.93 -11.34 -3.93
C PRO A 58 -33.23 -11.14 -3.15
N GLU A 59 -33.82 -12.21 -2.65
CA GLU A 59 -35.09 -12.20 -1.90
C GLU A 59 -35.02 -11.33 -0.64
N VAL A 60 -33.87 -11.20 -0.01
CA VAL A 60 -33.72 -10.44 1.22
C VAL A 60 -33.72 -8.92 0.99
N VAL A 61 -33.64 -8.49 -0.28
CA VAL A 61 -33.56 -7.06 -0.63
C VAL A 61 -34.94 -6.45 -0.62
N ASP A 62 -35.20 -5.62 0.39
CA ASP A 62 -36.44 -4.84 0.52
C ASP A 62 -36.17 -3.67 1.49
N ASN A 63 -37.07 -2.69 1.47
CA ASN A 63 -36.97 -1.55 2.38
C ASN A 63 -37.53 -1.99 3.77
N PRO A 64 -36.70 -1.92 4.84
CA PRO A 64 -37.15 -2.33 6.17
C PRO A 64 -38.18 -1.39 6.79
N ASP A 65 -38.25 -0.13 6.34
CA ASP A 65 -39.15 0.90 6.89
C ASP A 65 -40.49 0.97 6.13
N VAL A 66 -40.46 0.71 4.83
CA VAL A 66 -41.64 0.76 3.95
C VAL A 66 -41.67 -0.51 3.11
N PRO A 67 -42.25 -1.60 3.61
CA PRO A 67 -42.31 -2.84 2.86
C PRO A 67 -42.96 -2.66 1.48
N SER A 68 -42.29 -3.05 0.44
CA SER A 68 -42.75 -2.93 -0.94
C SER A 68 -43.21 -4.29 -1.48
N TYR A 69 -44.32 -4.29 -2.20
CA TYR A 69 -44.85 -5.49 -2.86
C TYR A 69 -44.16 -5.66 -4.21
N GLN A 70 -42.95 -6.17 -4.17
CA GLN A 70 -42.16 -6.45 -5.37
C GLN A 70 -42.22 -7.96 -5.71
N PRO A 71 -42.29 -8.33 -6.99
CA PRO A 71 -42.19 -9.74 -7.34
C PRO A 71 -40.85 -10.29 -6.89
N TYR A 72 -40.85 -11.45 -6.26
CA TYR A 72 -39.64 -12.08 -5.79
C TYR A 72 -38.71 -12.42 -6.95
N VAL A 73 -37.44 -12.12 -6.77
CA VAL A 73 -36.38 -12.59 -7.64
C VAL A 73 -35.77 -13.81 -6.96
N TYR A 74 -35.89 -14.95 -7.58
CA TYR A 74 -35.42 -16.24 -7.05
C TYR A 74 -34.00 -16.50 -7.52
N GLY A 75 -33.29 -17.35 -6.76
CA GLY A 75 -31.97 -17.82 -7.10
C GLY A 75 -30.87 -17.26 -6.18
N ARG A 76 -29.67 -17.40 -6.62
CA ARG A 76 -28.47 -16.86 -5.92
C ARG A 76 -27.78 -15.79 -6.77
N CYS A 77 -27.19 -14.84 -6.09
CA CYS A 77 -26.28 -13.91 -6.72
C CYS A 77 -24.87 -14.55 -6.73
N GLU A 78 -24.38 -14.85 -7.91
CA GLU A 78 -23.02 -15.39 -8.07
C GLU A 78 -22.24 -14.51 -9.04
N PRO A 79 -21.25 -13.75 -8.57
CA PRO A 79 -20.86 -13.56 -7.16
C PRO A 79 -21.92 -12.80 -6.35
N PRO A 80 -21.84 -12.81 -4.98
CA PRO A 80 -22.80 -12.08 -4.14
C PRO A 80 -22.83 -10.59 -4.47
N ALA A 81 -24.03 -10.03 -4.58
CA ALA A 81 -24.19 -8.60 -4.84
C ALA A 81 -23.71 -7.76 -3.64
N LEU A 82 -23.12 -6.60 -3.91
CA LEU A 82 -22.71 -5.62 -2.91
C LEU A 82 -23.55 -4.35 -3.05
N ILE A 83 -24.45 -4.10 -2.09
CA ILE A 83 -25.29 -2.91 -2.11
C ILE A 83 -24.65 -1.85 -1.20
N PRO A 84 -24.21 -0.69 -1.75
CA PRO A 84 -23.69 0.39 -0.90
C PRO A 84 -24.74 0.89 0.08
N LEU A 85 -24.35 1.08 1.34
CA LEU A 85 -25.24 1.60 2.38
C LEU A 85 -25.37 3.13 2.28
N GLN A 86 -26.55 3.62 2.67
CA GLN A 86 -26.76 5.05 2.83
C GLN A 86 -26.02 5.57 4.06
N MET A 87 -25.29 6.66 3.89
CA MET A 87 -24.56 7.34 4.95
C MET A 87 -25.41 8.48 5.52
N HIS A 88 -25.60 8.49 6.82
CA HIS A 88 -26.43 9.48 7.51
C HIS A 88 -25.62 10.56 8.25
N GLY A 89 -24.32 10.37 8.40
CA GLY A 89 -23.42 11.34 9.01
C GLY A 89 -21.98 10.95 8.82
N VAL A 90 -21.10 11.93 8.69
CA VAL A 90 -19.66 11.69 8.61
C VAL A 90 -18.89 12.79 9.31
N ALA A 91 -17.88 12.39 10.10
CA ALA A 91 -16.92 13.28 10.72
C ALA A 91 -15.53 12.72 10.52
N MET A 92 -14.60 13.54 10.09
CA MET A 92 -13.21 13.17 9.88
C MET A 92 -12.32 13.96 10.83
N GLU A 93 -11.47 13.27 11.56
CA GLU A 93 -10.47 13.84 12.44
C GLU A 93 -9.08 13.51 11.88
N ILE A 94 -8.25 14.52 11.77
CA ILE A 94 -6.89 14.38 11.22
C ILE A 94 -5.91 15.03 12.20
N GLU A 95 -4.87 14.27 12.57
CA GLU A 95 -3.73 14.78 13.32
C GLU A 95 -2.47 14.57 12.48
N SER A 96 -1.84 15.67 12.08
CA SER A 96 -0.64 15.67 11.26
C SER A 96 0.58 15.97 12.13
N TYR A 97 1.60 15.12 12.08
CA TYR A 97 2.85 15.22 12.83
C TYR A 97 4.04 14.93 11.93
N LEU A 98 4.97 15.86 11.83
CA LEU A 98 6.13 15.73 10.94
C LEU A 98 5.67 15.43 9.49
N ASP A 99 5.95 14.23 8.97
CA ASP A 99 5.54 13.78 7.63
C ASP A 99 4.42 12.72 7.65
N THR A 100 3.76 12.54 8.79
CA THR A 100 2.75 11.48 8.98
C THR A 100 1.43 12.09 9.47
N ALA A 101 0.32 11.67 8.87
CA ALA A 101 -1.03 12.01 9.32
C ALA A 101 -1.75 10.77 9.85
N PHE A 102 -2.42 10.95 10.99
CA PHE A 102 -3.38 9.98 11.53
C PHE A 102 -4.77 10.47 11.16
N VAL A 103 -5.51 9.63 10.47
CA VAL A 103 -6.85 9.94 9.98
C VAL A 103 -7.85 9.02 10.68
N SER A 104 -8.94 9.56 11.16
CA SER A 104 -10.04 8.81 11.73
C SER A 104 -11.35 9.30 11.12
N VAL A 105 -12.06 8.41 10.45
CA VAL A 105 -13.38 8.70 9.86
C VAL A 105 -14.45 8.02 10.71
N ASN A 106 -15.31 8.81 11.32
CA ASN A 106 -16.48 8.37 12.08
C ASN A 106 -17.71 8.55 11.20
N GLY A 107 -18.38 7.47 10.84
CA GLY A 107 -19.56 7.52 9.99
C GLY A 107 -20.74 6.76 10.58
N THR A 108 -21.92 7.15 10.14
CA THR A 108 -23.18 6.47 10.47
C THR A 108 -23.81 5.95 9.19
N TRP A 109 -24.01 4.64 9.10
CA TRP A 109 -24.59 3.99 7.93
C TRP A 109 -25.86 3.25 8.30
N ARG A 110 -26.85 3.26 7.41
CA ARG A 110 -28.11 2.54 7.62
C ARG A 110 -28.23 1.37 6.67
N VAL A 111 -28.60 0.21 7.21
CA VAL A 111 -28.93 -0.98 6.43
C VAL A 111 -30.37 -0.81 5.87
N HIS A 112 -30.47 0.01 4.84
CA HIS A 112 -31.75 0.45 4.24
C HIS A 112 -32.32 -0.51 3.21
N CYS A 113 -31.58 -1.58 2.87
CA CYS A 113 -31.86 -2.44 1.71
C CYS A 113 -32.12 -3.90 2.07
N VAL A 114 -32.23 -4.23 3.36
CA VAL A 114 -32.48 -5.60 3.82
C VAL A 114 -33.71 -5.59 4.71
N MET A 115 -34.63 -6.53 4.48
CA MET A 115 -35.89 -6.71 5.25
C MET A 115 -35.60 -6.67 6.76
N ALA A 116 -36.51 -6.02 7.50
CA ALA A 116 -36.46 -6.00 8.98
C ALA A 116 -36.58 -7.48 9.49
N GLY A 117 -35.72 -7.79 10.47
CA GLY A 117 -35.63 -9.12 11.05
C GLY A 117 -34.77 -10.12 10.28
N ARG A 118 -34.36 -9.81 9.05
CA ARG A 118 -33.39 -10.63 8.31
C ARG A 118 -31.94 -10.17 8.68
N ARG A 119 -31.05 -11.13 8.70
CA ARG A 119 -29.63 -10.86 8.96
C ARG A 119 -28.84 -10.82 7.65
N CYS A 120 -27.87 -9.96 7.59
CA CYS A 120 -26.94 -9.84 6.46
C CYS A 120 -25.54 -9.64 6.98
N ASP A 121 -24.57 -9.85 6.12
CA ASP A 121 -23.18 -9.49 6.40
C ASP A 121 -22.91 -8.12 5.75
N CYS A 122 -22.11 -7.31 6.42
CA CYS A 122 -21.66 -6.02 5.87
C CYS A 122 -20.18 -6.10 5.52
N ARG A 123 -19.80 -5.47 4.42
CA ARG A 123 -18.41 -5.32 4.02
C ARG A 123 -18.02 -3.86 4.13
N ILE A 124 -17.04 -3.57 4.96
CA ILE A 124 -16.47 -2.23 5.14
C ILE A 124 -15.27 -2.11 4.18
N ALA A 125 -15.17 -1.00 3.47
CA ALA A 125 -14.02 -0.67 2.62
C ALA A 125 -13.39 0.62 3.15
N VAL A 126 -12.08 0.59 3.36
CA VAL A 126 -11.29 1.74 3.84
C VAL A 126 -10.29 2.14 2.75
N UNK A 127 -10.29 3.28 2.07
CA UNK A 127 -9.64 3.71 1.29
C UNK A 127 -8.87 4.40 1.91
N MET A 128 -7.71 4.33 1.93
CA MET A 128 -6.66 5.07 2.67
C MET A 128 -5.89 5.98 1.73
N GLY A 129 -5.22 6.98 2.27
CA GLY A 129 -4.33 7.86 1.49
C GLY A 129 -2.97 7.22 1.22
N GLU A 130 -2.01 8.05 0.85
CA GLU A 130 -0.68 7.65 0.38
C GLU A 130 0.10 6.84 1.45
N GLN A 131 0.60 5.68 1.05
CA GLN A 131 1.29 4.74 1.95
C GLN A 131 0.49 4.46 3.23
N GLY A 132 -0.84 4.34 3.07
CA GLY A 132 -1.77 4.18 4.18
C GLY A 132 -1.59 2.85 4.92
N SER A 133 -1.71 2.91 6.24
CA SER A 133 -1.61 1.73 7.11
C SER A 133 -2.82 1.70 8.04
N LEU A 134 -3.66 0.69 7.89
CA LEU A 134 -4.87 0.55 8.71
C LEU A 134 -4.50 0.32 10.18
N LEU A 135 -4.97 1.18 11.06
CA LEU A 135 -4.73 1.08 12.52
C LEU A 135 -5.88 0.40 13.23
N GLY A 136 -7.10 0.51 12.70
CA GLY A 136 -8.22 -0.17 13.29
C GLY A 136 -9.57 0.23 12.73
N VAL A 137 -10.55 -0.66 12.97
CA VAL A 137 -11.96 -0.41 12.68
C VAL A 137 -12.78 -0.79 13.89
N GLU A 138 -13.68 0.09 14.31
CA GLU A 138 -14.64 -0.17 15.38
C GLU A 138 -16.05 -0.04 14.79
N VAL A 139 -16.94 -0.96 15.15
CA VAL A 139 -18.32 -0.99 14.64
C VAL A 139 -19.27 -1.17 15.81
N ASP A 140 -20.18 -0.23 16.02
CA ASP A 140 -21.25 -0.33 17.01
C ASP A 140 -22.59 -0.51 16.30
N VAL A 141 -23.33 -1.54 16.65
CA VAL A 141 -24.65 -1.86 16.07
C VAL A 141 -25.54 -2.59 17.07
N SER A 142 -26.71 -2.02 17.39
CA SER A 142 -27.79 -2.73 18.12
C SER A 142 -27.31 -3.52 19.36
N GLY A 143 -26.51 -2.89 20.24
CA GLY A 143 -26.04 -3.50 21.48
C GLY A 143 -24.84 -4.43 21.35
N ARG A 144 -24.27 -4.54 20.15
CA ARG A 144 -23.03 -5.29 19.90
C ARG A 144 -21.95 -4.32 19.41
N SER A 145 -20.71 -4.58 19.81
CA SER A 145 -19.54 -3.85 19.31
C SER A 145 -18.57 -4.83 18.69
N TYR A 146 -17.98 -4.41 17.60
CA TYR A 146 -16.88 -5.15 16.95
C TYR A 146 -15.68 -4.21 16.88
N ARG A 147 -14.48 -4.73 17.09
CA ARG A 147 -13.26 -3.97 16.89
C ARG A 147 -12.16 -4.85 16.33
N THR A 148 -11.32 -4.28 15.52
CA THR A 148 -10.12 -4.97 15.06
C THR A 148 -9.05 -4.93 16.16
N GLN A 149 -8.24 -5.98 16.22
CA GLN A 149 -7.13 -6.10 17.17
C GLN A 149 -5.98 -6.81 16.47
N LEU A 150 -4.75 -6.37 16.73
CA LEU A 150 -3.55 -7.07 16.29
C LEU A 150 -3.13 -8.09 17.33
N ILE A 151 -2.84 -9.30 16.87
CA ILE A 151 -2.30 -10.38 17.71
C ILE A 151 -1.02 -10.93 17.05
N THR A 152 -0.12 -11.46 17.86
CA THR A 152 1.10 -12.08 17.33
C THR A 152 0.79 -13.45 16.74
N MET A 153 1.64 -13.91 15.83
CA MET A 153 1.48 -15.25 15.22
C MET A 153 1.65 -16.38 16.25
N GLU A 154 2.41 -16.15 17.32
CA GLU A 154 2.66 -17.14 18.36
C GLU A 154 1.45 -17.37 19.28
N ASP A 155 0.64 -16.35 19.50
CA ASP A 155 -0.57 -16.43 20.32
C ASP A 155 -1.65 -17.35 19.73
N MET A 156 -1.42 -17.85 18.51
CA MET A 156 -2.39 -18.67 17.76
C MET A 156 -2.18 -20.19 17.89
N THR A 157 -1.21 -20.65 18.66
CA THR A 157 -0.87 -22.07 18.76
C THR A 157 -1.82 -22.90 19.64
N GLY A 158 -3.10 -22.78 19.49
CA GLY A 158 -4.06 -23.55 20.32
C GLY A 158 -5.47 -23.65 19.79
N GLU A 159 -5.85 -22.85 18.82
CA GLU A 159 -7.21 -22.86 18.28
C GLU A 159 -7.27 -23.45 16.86
N LYS A 160 -8.25 -24.27 16.62
CA LYS A 160 -8.62 -24.70 15.27
C LYS A 160 -8.84 -23.44 14.42
N MET A 161 -7.97 -23.23 13.44
CA MET A 161 -8.11 -22.13 12.49
C MET A 161 -9.52 -22.13 11.92
N ALA A 162 -10.37 -21.22 12.42
CA ALA A 162 -11.61 -20.90 11.72
C ALA A 162 -11.22 -20.45 10.33
N LYS A 163 -11.91 -20.97 9.31
CA LYS A 163 -11.67 -20.60 7.91
C LYS A 163 -11.61 -19.08 7.82
N SER A 164 -10.50 -18.58 7.35
CA SER A 164 -10.20 -17.18 7.15
C SER A 164 -11.35 -16.48 6.40
N GLU A 165 -12.03 -15.55 7.05
CA GLU A 165 -12.99 -14.68 6.39
C GLU A 165 -12.39 -13.31 6.12
N ASP A 166 -12.35 -12.98 4.92
CA ASP A 166 -12.26 -11.75 4.11
C ASP A 166 -11.84 -10.42 4.76
N GLY A 167 -10.65 -10.34 5.38
CA GLY A 167 -9.93 -9.07 5.44
C GLY A 167 -8.87 -9.10 4.32
N ARG A 168 -9.00 -8.24 3.32
CA ARG A 168 -8.08 -8.28 2.16
C ARG A 168 -7.97 -6.92 1.47
N PHE A 169 -6.89 -6.74 0.75
CA PHE A 169 -6.74 -5.60 -0.13
C PHE A 169 -7.40 -5.85 -1.48
N LEU A 170 -8.20 -4.89 -1.93
CA LEU A 170 -8.76 -4.87 -3.29
C LEU A 170 -7.74 -4.28 -4.27
N LYS A 171 -7.09 -3.19 -3.86
CA LYS A 171 -5.97 -2.49 -4.47
C LYS A 171 -5.04 -2.02 -3.36
N GLY A 172 -3.89 -1.53 -3.71
CA GLY A 172 -2.84 -1.15 -2.78
C GLY A 172 -3.26 -0.24 -1.62
N ARG A 173 -4.31 0.57 -1.81
CA ARG A 173 -4.79 1.51 -0.78
C ARG A 173 -6.21 1.23 -0.31
N ILE A 174 -6.86 0.16 -0.80
CA ILE A 174 -8.24 -0.17 -0.46
C ILE A 174 -8.27 -1.49 0.30
N TYR A 175 -8.51 -1.40 1.61
CA TYR A 175 -8.65 -2.58 2.47
C TYR A 175 -10.13 -2.84 2.74
N THR A 176 -10.56 -4.10 2.68
CA THR A 176 -11.92 -4.49 3.05
C THR A 176 -11.94 -5.49 4.19
N LEU A 177 -12.97 -5.38 5.01
CA LEU A 177 -13.24 -6.37 6.05
C LEU A 177 -14.75 -6.66 6.12
N LYS A 178 -15.09 -7.87 6.58
CA LYS A 178 -16.47 -8.33 6.68
C LYS A 178 -16.92 -8.32 8.14
N VAL A 179 -18.07 -7.72 8.39
CA VAL A 179 -18.72 -7.74 9.73
C VAL A 179 -19.99 -8.59 9.57
N PRO A 180 -20.08 -9.71 10.30
CA PRO A 180 -21.19 -10.65 10.10
C PRO A 180 -22.43 -10.30 10.92
N GLN A 181 -23.58 -10.86 10.51
CA GLN A 181 -24.77 -10.99 11.31
C GLN A 181 -25.44 -9.66 11.72
N ILE A 182 -25.47 -8.70 10.81
CA ILE A 182 -26.11 -7.38 11.01
C ILE A 182 -27.61 -7.51 10.65
N LEU A 183 -28.48 -6.91 11.45
CA LEU A 183 -29.92 -6.91 11.21
C LEU A 183 -30.31 -5.87 10.16
N GLY A 184 -31.24 -6.22 9.28
CA GLY A 184 -31.86 -5.28 8.35
C GLY A 184 -32.53 -4.13 9.11
N GLY A 185 -32.41 -2.91 8.58
CA GLY A 185 -32.93 -1.72 9.22
C GLY A 185 -32.03 -1.13 10.31
N SER A 186 -30.94 -1.82 10.69
CA SER A 186 -30.02 -1.32 11.72
C SER A 186 -29.23 -0.11 11.24
N THR A 187 -28.84 0.72 12.20
CA THR A 187 -27.86 1.80 12.00
C THR A 187 -26.52 1.34 12.58
N LEU A 188 -25.47 1.45 11.79
CA LEU A 188 -24.11 1.15 12.20
C LEU A 188 -23.36 2.45 12.43
N SER A 189 -22.71 2.56 13.60
CA SER A 189 -21.73 3.61 13.85
C SER A 189 -20.34 2.98 13.66
N ILE A 190 -19.56 3.52 12.73
CA ILE A 190 -18.28 2.91 12.37
C ILE A 190 -17.18 3.97 12.45
N LYS A 191 -16.12 3.63 13.18
CA LYS A 191 -14.88 4.42 13.24
C LYS A 191 -13.80 3.64 12.48
N MET A 192 -13.23 4.27 11.46
CA MET A 192 -12.14 3.72 10.64
C MET A 192 -10.90 4.60 10.84
N SER A 193 -9.79 4.02 11.24
CA SER A 193 -8.57 4.77 11.57
C SER A 193 -7.36 4.21 10.82
N TRP A 194 -6.55 5.10 10.26
CA TRP A 194 -5.31 4.73 9.57
C TRP A 194 -4.26 5.83 9.73
N SER A 195 -3.01 5.47 9.49
CA SER A 195 -1.94 6.45 9.30
C SER A 195 -1.60 6.53 7.81
N GLN A 196 -1.14 7.70 7.36
CA GLN A 196 -0.68 7.88 5.99
C GLN A 196 0.44 8.90 5.93
N LYS A 197 1.22 8.85 4.85
CA LYS A 197 2.33 9.77 4.64
C LYS A 197 1.84 11.09 4.02
N LEU A 198 2.44 12.21 4.44
CA LEU A 198 2.30 13.48 3.73
C LEU A 198 3.30 13.51 2.58
N ILE A 199 2.86 13.99 1.43
CA ILE A 199 3.73 14.19 0.27
C ILE A 199 4.38 15.57 0.42
N TYR A 200 5.70 15.63 0.33
CA TYR A 200 6.39 16.93 0.28
C TYR A 200 6.65 17.27 -1.18
N ARG A 201 6.17 18.41 -1.61
CA ARG A 201 6.29 18.87 -3.01
C ARG A 201 6.41 20.39 -3.04
N ASP A 202 7.38 20.89 -3.77
CA ASP A 202 7.60 22.34 -4.00
C ASP A 202 7.65 23.15 -2.68
N GLY A 203 8.28 22.59 -1.65
CA GLY A 203 8.42 23.25 -0.36
C GLY A 203 7.20 23.16 0.55
N GLN A 204 6.19 22.38 0.15
CA GLN A 204 4.93 22.23 0.90
C GLN A 204 4.69 20.77 1.29
N PHE A 205 4.14 20.60 2.47
CA PHE A 205 3.52 19.34 2.87
C PHE A 205 2.10 19.30 2.33
N CYS A 206 1.80 18.25 1.58
CA CYS A 206 0.50 18.03 0.96
C CYS A 206 -0.15 16.79 1.56
N LEU A 207 -1.37 16.95 2.04
CA LEU A 207 -2.19 15.89 2.59
C LEU A 207 -3.40 15.71 1.67
N ASN A 208 -3.58 14.50 1.15
CA ASN A 208 -4.80 14.11 0.42
C ASN A 208 -5.43 12.96 1.17
N VAL A 209 -6.70 13.10 1.56
CA VAL A 209 -7.46 12.05 2.25
C VAL A 209 -8.68 11.69 1.39
N PRO A 210 -8.87 10.40 1.04
CA PRO A 210 -10.04 9.97 0.29
C PRO A 210 -11.34 10.32 1.02
N PHE A 211 -12.13 11.24 0.43
CA PHE A 211 -13.36 11.76 1.03
C PHE A 211 -14.42 12.03 -0.05
N SER A 212 -14.24 11.50 -1.25
CA SER A 212 -15.14 11.67 -2.38
C SER A 212 -16.20 10.56 -2.37
N PHE A 213 -17.44 10.91 -2.01
CA PHE A 213 -18.53 9.93 -1.85
C PHE A 213 -19.41 9.88 -3.09
N PRO A 214 -19.62 8.69 -3.67
CA PRO A 214 -20.53 8.55 -4.81
C PRO A 214 -21.98 8.90 -4.46
N ALA A 215 -22.73 9.39 -5.44
CA ALA A 215 -24.11 9.84 -5.25
C ALA A 215 -25.03 8.78 -4.65
N TYR A 216 -24.77 7.50 -4.90
CA TYR A 216 -25.61 6.40 -4.43
C TYR A 216 -25.51 6.11 -2.91
N VAL A 217 -24.57 6.71 -2.19
CA VAL A 217 -24.51 6.61 -0.71
C VAL A 217 -25.34 7.70 -0.02
N ASN A 218 -25.87 8.66 -0.77
CA ASN A 218 -26.75 9.68 -0.21
C ASN A 218 -28.11 9.08 0.17
N PRO A 219 -28.63 9.41 1.37
CA PRO A 219 -29.99 8.98 1.72
C PRO A 219 -31.02 9.56 0.75
N VAL A 220 -31.99 8.74 0.41
CA VAL A 220 -33.11 9.15 -0.45
C VAL A 220 -34.11 9.96 0.39
N GLY A 221 -34.48 11.13 -0.10
CA GLY A 221 -35.41 12.04 0.57
C GLY A 221 -34.71 13.25 1.18
N ASN A 222 -35.44 14.36 1.23
CA ASN A 222 -34.94 15.66 1.67
C ASN A 222 -35.05 15.91 3.19
N THR A 223 -35.54 14.91 3.94
CA THR A 223 -35.83 15.07 5.38
C THR A 223 -34.60 14.85 6.28
N ILE A 224 -33.53 14.26 5.74
CA ILE A 224 -32.34 13.97 6.52
C ILE A 224 -31.29 15.06 6.26
N LEU A 225 -31.00 15.83 7.30
CA LEU A 225 -29.93 16.85 7.26
C LEU A 225 -28.56 16.13 7.25
N LYS A 226 -27.82 16.31 6.18
CA LYS A 226 -26.48 15.73 6.01
C LYS A 226 -25.45 16.68 6.60
N LYS A 227 -24.80 16.27 7.66
CA LYS A 227 -23.77 17.07 8.34
C LYS A 227 -22.40 16.47 8.11
N GLU A 228 -21.55 17.22 7.43
CA GLU A 228 -20.13 16.92 7.28
C GLU A 228 -19.32 17.69 8.30
N LYS A 229 -18.35 17.01 8.91
CA LYS A 229 -17.41 17.64 9.85
C LYS A 229 -15.99 17.18 9.53
N ILE A 230 -15.06 18.14 9.54
CA ILE A 230 -13.63 17.85 9.44
C ILE A 230 -12.93 18.63 10.55
N PHE A 231 -12.10 17.96 11.31
CA PHE A 231 -11.22 18.56 12.30
C PHE A 231 -9.78 18.22 11.94
N LEU A 232 -8.95 19.24 11.80
CA LEU A 232 -7.54 19.10 11.43
C LEU A 232 -6.66 19.75 12.47
N LYS A 233 -5.68 19.01 12.98
CA LYS A 233 -4.61 19.50 13.84
C LYS A 233 -3.27 19.29 13.16
N VAL A 234 -2.46 20.34 13.04
CA VAL A 234 -1.15 20.29 12.37
C VAL A 234 -0.04 20.59 13.38
N ASN A 235 0.89 19.68 13.53
CA ASN A 235 2.07 19.87 14.37
C ASN A 235 3.32 19.41 13.58
N PRO A 236 3.99 20.32 12.88
CA PRO A 236 5.17 19.92 12.09
C PRO A 236 6.38 19.53 12.95
N GLY A 237 6.29 19.60 14.27
CA GLY A 237 7.37 19.22 15.19
C GLY A 237 8.48 20.26 15.33
N THR A 238 8.46 21.29 14.52
CA THR A 238 9.58 22.25 14.41
C THR A 238 9.58 23.34 15.47
N GLY A 239 8.45 23.53 16.17
CA GLY A 239 8.26 24.67 17.06
C GLY A 239 8.19 26.02 16.32
N THR A 240 8.19 25.99 14.98
CA THR A 240 8.05 27.17 14.13
C THR A 240 6.62 27.29 13.60
N ASP A 241 6.25 28.52 13.27
CA ASP A 241 4.96 28.76 12.62
C ASP A 241 5.00 28.20 11.19
N PHE A 242 3.84 27.76 10.71
CA PHE A 242 3.65 27.30 9.35
C PHE A 242 2.58 28.17 8.68
N LEU A 243 2.62 28.20 7.36
CA LEU A 243 1.64 28.91 6.53
C LEU A 243 0.73 27.89 5.86
N CYS A 244 -0.58 28.06 6.05
CA CYS A 244 -1.56 27.26 5.32
C CYS A 244 -1.50 27.62 3.84
N GLY A 245 -1.51 26.60 3.00
CA GLY A 245 -1.61 26.73 1.55
C GLY A 245 -3.04 26.51 1.07
N SER A 246 -3.21 25.61 0.11
CA SER A 246 -4.52 25.28 -0.45
C SER A 246 -5.32 24.35 0.44
N THR A 247 -6.64 24.47 0.38
CA THR A 247 -7.55 23.49 0.97
C THR A 247 -8.77 23.31 0.08
N SER A 248 -9.25 22.07 -0.02
CA SER A 248 -10.46 21.71 -0.80
C SER A 248 -11.75 22.14 -0.05
N HIS A 249 -11.72 22.20 1.27
CA HIS A 249 -12.88 22.51 2.10
C HIS A 249 -12.61 23.82 2.87
N PRO A 250 -13.60 24.69 3.05
CA PRO A 250 -13.38 26.01 3.70
C PRO A 250 -13.19 25.86 5.22
N LEU A 251 -11.95 25.57 5.60
CA LEU A 251 -11.55 25.40 7.00
C LEU A 251 -11.57 26.73 7.75
N LYS A 252 -12.10 26.72 8.97
CA LYS A 252 -12.04 27.83 9.93
C LYS A 252 -10.91 27.55 10.92
N GLU A 253 -10.07 28.53 11.18
CA GLU A 253 -9.02 28.44 12.19
C GLU A 253 -9.68 28.48 13.60
N VAL A 254 -9.39 27.44 14.38
CA VAL A 254 -9.80 27.32 15.78
C VAL A 254 -8.66 27.78 16.69
N SER A 255 -7.44 27.45 16.31
CA SER A 255 -6.21 27.90 16.94
C SER A 255 -5.10 27.89 15.89
N LYS A 256 -3.91 28.41 16.24
CA LYS A 256 -2.73 28.43 15.35
C LYS A 256 -2.42 27.07 14.70
N VAL A 257 -2.81 25.97 15.33
CA VAL A 257 -2.48 24.61 14.87
C VAL A 257 -3.73 23.75 14.61
N SER A 258 -4.92 24.31 14.78
CA SER A 258 -6.17 23.55 14.67
C SER A 258 -7.18 24.25 13.78
N PHE A 259 -7.83 23.49 12.93
CA PHE A 259 -8.78 23.94 11.92
C PHE A 259 -10.03 23.09 11.97
N SER A 260 -11.18 23.66 11.65
CA SER A 260 -12.44 22.93 11.62
C SER A 260 -13.28 23.33 10.41
N TYR A 261 -14.03 22.38 9.90
CA TYR A 261 -15.10 22.57 8.93
C TYR A 261 -16.33 21.84 9.44
N GLU A 262 -17.46 22.53 9.44
CA GLU A 262 -18.75 21.91 9.72
C GLU A 262 -19.77 22.55 8.79
N ALA A 263 -20.48 21.72 8.03
CA ALA A 263 -21.48 22.20 7.08
C ALA A 263 -22.67 21.24 6.99
N GLU A 264 -23.85 21.80 6.79
CA GLU A 264 -25.00 21.07 6.30
C GLU A 264 -24.96 21.08 4.77
N VAL A 265 -24.96 19.89 4.16
CA VAL A 265 -24.75 19.74 2.72
C VAL A 265 -25.97 19.07 2.07
N PRO A 266 -26.30 19.43 0.83
CA PRO A 266 -27.40 18.77 0.09
C PRO A 266 -27.02 17.34 -0.35
N ALA A 267 -25.73 17.11 -0.57
CA ALA A 267 -25.14 15.80 -0.90
C ALA A 267 -23.77 15.73 -0.24
N TRP A 268 -23.31 14.52 0.06
CA TRP A 268 -21.97 14.30 0.58
C TRP A 268 -20.92 14.79 -0.40
N SER A 269 -19.75 15.17 0.11
CA SER A 269 -18.64 15.67 -0.71
C SER A 269 -18.29 14.72 -1.85
N ASP A 270 -18.15 15.25 -3.06
CA ASP A 270 -17.73 14.52 -4.27
C ASP A 270 -16.26 14.78 -4.60
N GLN A 271 -15.50 15.35 -3.67
CA GLN A 271 -14.07 15.61 -3.80
C GLN A 271 -13.33 15.16 -2.54
N ASP A 272 -12.10 14.74 -2.73
CA ASP A 272 -11.22 14.37 -1.63
C ASP A 272 -10.87 15.58 -0.77
N PHE A 273 -10.48 15.31 0.47
CA PHE A 273 -9.97 16.35 1.36
C PHE A 273 -8.49 16.59 1.05
N ASP A 274 -8.21 17.77 0.49
CA ASP A 274 -6.86 18.25 0.22
C ASP A 274 -6.51 19.38 1.17
N PHE A 275 -5.28 19.34 1.68
CA PHE A 275 -4.75 20.40 2.54
C PHE A 275 -3.23 20.49 2.32
N SER A 276 -2.71 21.72 2.21
CA SER A 276 -1.27 21.92 2.14
C SER A 276 -0.80 22.98 3.13
N TYR A 277 0.46 22.88 3.55
CA TYR A 277 1.10 23.88 4.40
C TYR A 277 2.61 23.92 4.13
N THR A 278 3.20 25.09 4.39
CA THR A 278 4.65 25.33 4.25
C THR A 278 5.23 25.66 5.61
N VAL A 279 6.32 25.01 5.97
CA VAL A 279 7.17 25.41 7.10
C VAL A 279 8.22 26.38 6.55
N THR A 280 8.09 27.65 6.93
CA THR A 280 8.87 28.74 6.30
C THR A 280 10.31 28.78 6.80
N SER A 281 11.26 28.63 5.89
CA SER A 281 12.68 28.88 6.11
C SER A 281 13.38 29.09 4.78
N ASN A 282 14.31 30.01 4.74
CA ASN A 282 15.15 30.23 3.56
C ASN A 282 16.33 29.27 3.49
N ASP A 283 16.78 28.77 4.63
CA ASP A 283 17.96 27.91 4.73
C ASP A 283 17.60 26.50 5.22
N ILE A 284 18.54 25.58 5.07
CA ILE A 284 18.43 24.25 5.69
C ILE A 284 18.31 24.45 7.20
N PHE A 285 17.29 23.87 7.79
CA PHE A 285 17.04 23.98 9.22
C PHE A 285 16.55 22.65 9.76
N GLY A 286 16.64 22.47 11.06
CA GLY A 286 16.21 21.24 11.68
C GLY A 286 16.24 21.29 13.19
N GLY A 287 16.05 20.14 13.80
CA GLY A 287 16.06 20.00 15.25
C GLY A 287 16.08 18.56 15.68
N VAL A 288 16.16 18.38 16.98
CA VAL A 288 16.10 17.06 17.62
C VAL A 288 14.96 17.07 18.65
N LEU A 289 14.10 16.07 18.55
CA LEU A 289 12.99 15.84 19.50
C LEU A 289 13.31 14.60 20.33
N LEU A 290 13.15 14.70 21.63
CA LEU A 290 13.35 13.58 22.57
C LEU A 290 12.02 13.15 23.16
N GLN A 291 11.83 11.84 23.30
CA GLN A 291 10.65 11.25 23.96
C GLN A 291 11.10 10.14 24.90
N SER A 292 10.65 10.22 26.16
CA SER A 292 10.87 9.14 27.13
C SER A 292 9.90 7.98 26.86
N PRO A 293 10.31 6.74 27.12
CA PRO A 293 9.41 5.60 26.96
C PRO A 293 8.19 5.74 27.87
N PHE A 294 7.03 5.38 27.37
CA PHE A 294 5.81 5.44 28.18
C PHE A 294 5.73 4.23 29.14
N LEU A 295 4.85 4.32 30.11
CA LEU A 295 4.65 3.24 31.07
C LEU A 295 4.09 2.00 30.37
N GLY A 296 4.87 0.92 30.30
CA GLY A 296 4.50 -0.30 29.59
C GLY A 296 5.18 -0.49 28.24
N ASP A 297 5.99 0.49 27.78
CA ASP A 297 6.79 0.30 26.57
C ASP A 297 7.68 -0.94 26.73
N PHE A 298 7.72 -1.80 25.71
CA PHE A 298 8.56 -3.00 25.73
C PHE A 298 10.05 -2.62 25.65
N ASP A 299 10.38 -1.47 25.04
CA ASP A 299 11.75 -0.94 24.92
C ASP A 299 11.88 0.27 25.86
N LYS A 300 12.65 0.12 26.91
CA LYS A 300 12.79 1.13 27.97
C LYS A 300 13.77 2.25 27.63
N ARG A 301 14.43 2.19 26.47
CA ARG A 301 15.36 3.22 26.03
C ARG A 301 14.63 4.50 25.66
N GLU A 302 15.29 5.64 25.88
CA GLU A 302 14.85 6.95 25.38
C GLU A 302 14.84 6.93 23.84
N MET A 303 13.98 7.74 23.25
CA MET A 303 13.86 7.87 21.80
C MET A 303 14.19 9.29 21.37
N PHE A 304 14.91 9.43 20.25
CA PHE A 304 15.09 10.72 19.62
C PHE A 304 14.64 10.67 18.16
N CYS A 305 14.27 11.83 17.67
CA CYS A 305 13.97 12.07 16.25
C CYS A 305 14.73 13.33 15.81
N PHE A 306 15.66 13.16 14.89
CA PHE A 306 16.36 14.23 14.22
C PHE A 306 15.69 14.49 12.88
N TYR A 307 15.47 15.76 12.55
CA TYR A 307 14.88 16.14 11.26
C TYR A 307 15.63 17.31 10.64
N LEU A 308 15.77 17.30 9.30
CA LEU A 308 16.25 18.40 8.49
C LEU A 308 15.26 18.71 7.37
N PHE A 309 14.91 19.97 7.21
CA PHE A 309 14.13 20.48 6.10
C PHE A 309 15.04 21.19 5.10
N PRO A 310 14.77 21.05 3.81
CA PRO A 310 15.66 21.63 2.78
C PRO A 310 15.61 23.16 2.69
N GLY A 311 14.58 23.81 3.26
CA GLY A 311 14.39 25.27 3.13
C GLY A 311 13.88 25.63 1.73
N ASN A 312 14.04 26.90 1.35
CA ASN A 312 13.57 27.38 0.04
C ASN A 312 14.43 26.81 -1.12
N ILE A 313 13.76 26.06 -1.97
CA ILE A 313 14.39 25.30 -3.08
C ILE A 313 15.05 26.21 -4.10
N GLN A 314 14.50 27.42 -4.34
CA GLN A 314 14.96 28.30 -5.43
C GLN A 314 16.40 28.80 -5.25
N SER A 315 16.95 28.78 -4.03
CA SER A 315 18.28 29.27 -3.73
C SER A 315 19.35 28.16 -3.64
N LYS A 316 18.96 26.88 -3.69
CA LYS A 316 19.88 25.77 -3.43
C LYS A 316 20.39 25.12 -4.72
N LYS A 317 21.70 24.92 -4.77
CA LYS A 317 22.34 24.12 -5.83
C LYS A 317 22.13 22.63 -5.52
N VAL A 318 21.74 21.88 -6.54
CA VAL A 318 21.60 20.43 -6.50
C VAL A 318 22.88 19.80 -7.07
N PHE A 319 23.32 18.71 -6.49
CA PHE A 319 24.48 17.95 -7.00
C PHE A 319 24.26 17.56 -8.47
N ARG A 320 25.36 17.57 -9.24
CA ARG A 320 25.36 17.02 -10.60
C ARG A 320 24.95 15.54 -10.52
N LYS A 321 24.08 15.13 -11.43
CA LYS A 321 23.55 13.77 -11.44
C LYS A 321 24.44 12.85 -12.30
N GLU A 322 24.80 11.71 -11.75
CA GLU A 322 25.40 10.59 -12.48
C GLU A 322 24.53 9.37 -12.22
N VAL A 323 23.69 9.02 -13.18
CA VAL A 323 22.55 8.09 -12.95
C VAL A 323 22.65 6.88 -13.87
N VAL A 324 22.52 5.68 -13.30
CA VAL A 324 22.33 4.45 -14.07
C VAL A 324 20.97 3.86 -13.74
N PHE A 325 20.13 3.71 -14.75
CA PHE A 325 18.82 3.08 -14.63
C PHE A 325 18.93 1.59 -15.01
N LEU A 326 18.55 0.71 -14.08
CA LEU A 326 18.48 -0.73 -14.27
C LEU A 326 17.01 -1.12 -14.41
N ILE A 327 16.59 -1.47 -15.62
CA ILE A 327 15.18 -1.77 -15.94
C ILE A 327 15.02 -3.25 -16.20
N ASP A 328 14.21 -3.88 -15.37
CA ASP A 328 13.81 -5.27 -15.54
C ASP A 328 12.96 -5.40 -16.80
N ILE A 329 13.38 -6.32 -17.68
CA ILE A 329 12.63 -6.69 -18.88
C ILE A 329 12.36 -8.22 -18.89
N SER A 330 12.24 -8.81 -17.70
CA SER A 330 11.81 -10.21 -17.57
C SER A 330 10.38 -10.41 -18.05
N GLY A 331 9.99 -11.67 -18.27
CA GLY A 331 8.68 -12.01 -18.81
C GLY A 331 7.49 -11.50 -17.98
N SER A 332 7.66 -11.38 -16.67
CA SER A 332 6.64 -10.89 -15.75
C SER A 332 6.30 -9.39 -15.98
N MET A 333 7.26 -8.60 -16.45
CA MET A 333 7.06 -7.17 -16.77
C MET A 333 6.18 -6.93 -18.00
N MET A 334 5.73 -7.97 -18.70
CA MET A 334 4.97 -7.84 -19.95
C MET A 334 3.67 -7.03 -19.80
N GLY A 335 3.46 -6.07 -20.68
CA GLY A 335 2.25 -5.25 -20.75
C GLY A 335 2.35 -3.94 -19.98
N GLU A 336 1.31 -3.58 -19.26
CA GLU A 336 1.20 -2.29 -18.54
C GLU A 336 2.38 -1.99 -17.60
N PRO A 337 2.92 -2.96 -16.83
CA PRO A 337 4.05 -2.65 -15.95
C PRO A 337 5.27 -2.08 -16.70
N LEU A 338 5.67 -2.72 -17.78
CA LEU A 338 6.82 -2.26 -18.58
C LEU A 338 6.53 -0.94 -19.30
N GLU A 339 5.33 -0.78 -19.86
CA GLU A 339 4.97 0.45 -20.58
C GLU A 339 4.94 1.67 -19.65
N ASN A 340 4.38 1.51 -18.42
CA ASN A 340 4.37 2.57 -17.43
C ASN A 340 5.80 2.88 -16.91
N ALA A 341 6.64 1.86 -16.73
CA ALA A 341 8.05 2.05 -16.38
C ALA A 341 8.82 2.80 -17.48
N LYS A 342 8.57 2.49 -18.76
CA LYS A 342 9.14 3.24 -19.90
C LYS A 342 8.73 4.71 -19.86
N ASN A 343 7.44 4.98 -19.66
CA ASN A 343 6.92 6.36 -19.60
C ASN A 343 7.60 7.15 -18.47
N ALA A 344 7.69 6.55 -17.27
CA ALA A 344 8.36 7.16 -16.13
C ALA A 344 9.84 7.42 -16.40
N LEU A 345 10.53 6.47 -17.05
CA LEU A 345 11.93 6.59 -17.40
C LEU A 345 12.14 7.74 -18.42
N MET A 346 11.35 7.80 -19.49
CA MET A 346 11.45 8.87 -20.50
C MET A 346 11.17 10.25 -19.89
N ALA A 347 10.16 10.34 -19.02
CA ALA A 347 9.86 11.58 -18.28
C ALA A 347 11.05 12.00 -17.38
N SER A 348 11.71 11.04 -16.77
CA SER A 348 12.87 11.30 -15.89
C SER A 348 14.09 11.74 -16.69
N LEU A 349 14.34 11.12 -17.86
CA LEU A 349 15.43 11.52 -18.75
C LEU A 349 15.26 12.96 -19.24
N SER A 350 14.03 13.38 -19.53
CA SER A 350 13.74 14.73 -20.01
C SER A 350 14.02 15.83 -18.96
N LYS A 351 14.11 15.44 -17.66
CA LYS A 351 14.43 16.36 -16.56
C LYS A 351 15.93 16.48 -16.27
N LEU A 352 16.78 15.72 -16.97
CA LEU A 352 18.23 15.81 -16.81
C LEU A 352 18.78 17.07 -17.46
N ASN A 353 19.78 17.68 -16.81
CA ASN A 353 20.48 18.85 -17.33
C ASN A 353 21.64 18.43 -18.23
N SER A 354 22.06 19.29 -19.12
CA SER A 354 23.17 19.02 -20.06
C SER A 354 24.52 18.70 -19.39
N LYS A 355 24.65 18.98 -18.08
CA LYS A 355 25.84 18.63 -17.29
C LYS A 355 25.73 17.27 -16.59
N ASP A 356 24.52 16.72 -16.52
CA ASP A 356 24.27 15.41 -15.92
C ASP A 356 24.77 14.31 -16.85
N THR A 357 25.11 13.15 -16.29
CA THR A 357 25.44 11.95 -17.08
C THR A 357 24.47 10.81 -16.72
N PHE A 358 24.21 9.97 -17.69
CA PHE A 358 23.33 8.84 -17.49
C PHE A 358 23.73 7.62 -18.31
N ASN A 359 23.19 6.46 -17.92
CA ASN A 359 23.18 5.25 -18.73
C ASN A 359 21.93 4.44 -18.40
N ILE A 360 21.57 3.52 -19.28
CA ILE A 360 20.44 2.62 -19.13
C ILE A 360 20.93 1.19 -19.34
N ILE A 361 20.54 0.30 -18.44
CA ILE A 361 20.82 -1.13 -18.54
C ILE A 361 19.47 -1.85 -18.45
N ALA A 362 19.05 -2.45 -19.56
CA ALA A 362 17.93 -3.38 -19.56
C ALA A 362 18.46 -4.76 -19.15
N PHE A 363 17.71 -5.47 -18.30
CA PHE A 363 18.16 -6.77 -17.84
C PHE A 363 17.02 -7.78 -17.72
N ASN A 364 17.36 -9.01 -17.97
CA ASN A 364 16.59 -10.22 -17.69
C ASN A 364 17.58 -11.30 -17.21
N GLY A 365 17.73 -12.42 -17.88
CA GLY A 365 18.85 -13.35 -17.64
C GLY A 365 20.19 -12.81 -18.14
N GLU A 366 20.17 -11.77 -18.97
CA GLU A 366 21.34 -11.11 -19.56
C GLU A 366 21.24 -9.59 -19.35
N VAL A 367 22.25 -8.83 -19.80
CA VAL A 367 22.22 -7.36 -19.74
C VAL A 367 22.39 -6.76 -21.14
N GLN A 368 21.66 -5.69 -21.40
CA GLN A 368 21.76 -4.87 -22.60
C GLN A 368 22.01 -3.43 -22.18
N LEU A 369 23.13 -2.86 -22.59
CA LEU A 369 23.52 -1.49 -22.25
C LEU A 369 23.12 -0.53 -23.37
N PHE A 370 22.59 0.64 -23.00
CA PHE A 370 22.40 1.74 -23.94
C PHE A 370 23.76 2.19 -24.47
N SER A 371 24.76 2.28 -23.60
CA SER A 371 26.12 2.66 -23.97
C SER A 371 27.17 1.94 -23.11
N SER A 372 28.36 1.74 -23.65
CA SER A 372 29.51 1.19 -22.91
C SER A 372 30.08 2.14 -21.88
N THR A 373 29.74 3.46 -21.96
CA THR A 373 30.22 4.52 -21.04
C THR A 373 29.05 5.41 -20.61
N MET A 374 29.24 6.16 -19.54
CA MET A 374 28.29 7.20 -19.13
C MET A 374 28.16 8.27 -20.24
N LYS A 375 26.95 8.70 -20.54
CA LYS A 375 26.64 9.70 -21.58
C LYS A 375 26.17 11.00 -20.97
N LEU A 376 26.69 12.13 -21.46
CA LEU A 376 26.16 13.44 -21.12
C LEU A 376 24.72 13.56 -21.59
N ALA A 377 23.87 14.17 -20.77
CA ALA A 377 22.43 14.32 -21.02
C ALA A 377 22.16 15.47 -22.02
N THR A 378 22.77 15.38 -23.22
CA THR A 378 22.46 16.29 -24.32
C THR A 378 21.12 15.92 -24.95
N ASN A 379 20.46 16.88 -25.62
CA ASN A 379 19.19 16.62 -26.31
C ASN A 379 19.31 15.45 -27.30
N GLU A 380 20.45 15.35 -27.99
CA GLU A 380 20.73 14.24 -28.91
C GLU A 380 20.84 12.90 -28.16
N ALA A 381 21.57 12.86 -27.04
CA ALA A 381 21.74 11.63 -26.26
C ALA A 381 20.41 11.17 -25.65
N ILE A 382 19.57 12.11 -25.20
CA ILE A 382 18.23 11.81 -24.66
C ILE A 382 17.32 11.28 -25.77
N SER A 383 17.34 11.90 -26.96
CA SER A 383 16.57 11.42 -28.11
C SER A 383 16.99 9.99 -28.52
N ASN A 384 18.29 9.73 -28.58
CA ASN A 384 18.82 8.40 -28.89
C ASN A 384 18.43 7.36 -27.82
N ALA A 385 18.42 7.77 -26.54
CA ALA A 385 18.01 6.91 -25.43
C ALA A 385 16.52 6.59 -25.51
N THR A 386 15.67 7.58 -25.86
CA THR A 386 14.23 7.36 -26.03
C THR A 386 13.95 6.35 -27.14
N GLU A 387 14.63 6.49 -28.28
CA GLU A 387 14.53 5.54 -29.39
C GLU A 387 15.03 4.14 -28.96
N TRP A 388 16.15 4.08 -28.21
CA TRP A 388 16.69 2.82 -27.71
C TRP A 388 15.71 2.13 -26.75
N ILE A 389 15.04 2.88 -25.86
CA ILE A 389 14.01 2.39 -24.94
C ILE A 389 12.88 1.70 -25.72
N ASP A 390 12.35 2.38 -26.73
CA ASP A 390 11.23 1.86 -27.53
C ASP A 390 11.59 0.56 -28.28
N VAL A 391 12.82 0.47 -28.76
CA VAL A 391 13.29 -0.68 -29.54
C VAL A 391 13.68 -1.86 -28.66
N ASN A 392 14.38 -1.61 -27.55
CA ASN A 392 15.07 -2.65 -26.79
C ASN A 392 14.35 -3.12 -25.50
N LEU A 393 13.51 -2.27 -24.88
CA LEU A 393 12.79 -2.70 -23.69
C LEU A 393 11.58 -3.55 -24.08
N LYS A 394 11.80 -4.84 -24.26
CA LYS A 394 10.80 -5.85 -24.60
C LYS A 394 10.86 -6.99 -23.59
N ALA A 395 9.75 -7.24 -22.91
CA ALA A 395 9.69 -8.24 -21.85
C ALA A 395 9.90 -9.66 -22.38
N ASN A 396 10.90 -10.36 -21.85
CA ASN A 396 11.16 -11.78 -22.11
C ASN A 396 12.17 -12.36 -21.11
N GLY A 397 12.19 -13.68 -20.97
CA GLY A 397 13.20 -14.41 -20.20
C GLY A 397 13.02 -14.34 -18.69
N GLY A 398 14.04 -14.78 -17.97
CA GLY A 398 14.10 -14.78 -16.51
C GLY A 398 14.66 -13.48 -15.93
N THR A 399 15.08 -13.52 -14.66
CA THR A 399 15.55 -12.33 -13.95
C THR A 399 16.91 -12.58 -13.28
N ASN A 400 17.89 -11.71 -13.48
CA ASN A 400 19.18 -11.72 -12.78
C ASN A 400 19.51 -10.31 -12.32
N ILE A 401 19.42 -10.06 -11.02
CA ILE A 401 19.58 -8.72 -10.44
C ILE A 401 21.05 -8.36 -10.17
N LEU A 402 21.89 -9.34 -9.84
CA LEU A 402 23.29 -9.08 -9.49
C LEU A 402 24.10 -8.56 -10.69
N LEU A 403 23.84 -9.10 -11.86
CA LEU A 403 24.60 -8.79 -13.08
C LEU A 403 24.49 -7.30 -13.48
N PRO A 404 23.28 -6.69 -13.58
CA PRO A 404 23.17 -5.26 -13.90
C PRO A 404 23.72 -4.36 -12.80
N ILE A 405 23.57 -4.72 -11.51
CA ILE A 405 24.15 -3.93 -10.41
C ILE A 405 25.67 -3.86 -10.54
N ASN A 406 26.34 -5.00 -10.76
CA ASN A 406 27.79 -5.06 -10.96
C ASN A 406 28.23 -4.21 -12.16
N GLN A 407 27.47 -4.21 -13.24
CA GLN A 407 27.75 -3.41 -14.42
C GLN A 407 27.60 -1.91 -14.12
N ALA A 408 26.55 -1.51 -13.40
CA ALA A 408 26.34 -0.12 -12.97
C ALA A 408 27.46 0.36 -12.06
N MET A 409 27.89 -0.47 -11.11
CA MET A 409 29.01 -0.15 -10.20
C MET A 409 30.29 0.14 -10.99
N LYS A 410 30.58 -0.64 -12.04
CA LYS A 410 31.74 -0.41 -12.91
C LYS A 410 31.63 0.91 -13.68
N LEU A 411 30.45 1.24 -14.20
CA LEU A 411 30.23 2.49 -14.93
C LEU A 411 30.41 3.74 -14.06
N LEU A 412 30.13 3.62 -12.76
CA LEU A 412 30.19 4.73 -11.81
C LEU A 412 31.51 4.78 -10.99
N ALA A 413 32.44 3.85 -11.23
CA ALA A 413 33.67 3.74 -10.42
C ALA A 413 34.61 4.96 -10.52
N GLU A 414 34.51 5.77 -11.57
CA GLU A 414 35.36 6.93 -11.81
C GLU A 414 34.71 8.27 -11.40
N THR A 415 33.56 8.22 -10.72
CA THR A 415 32.84 9.43 -10.28
C THR A 415 33.60 10.17 -9.20
N THR A 416 33.79 11.49 -9.35
CA THR A 416 34.54 12.31 -8.40
C THR A 416 33.77 13.49 -7.79
N ASP A 417 32.93 14.19 -8.57
CA ASP A 417 32.33 15.47 -8.18
C ASP A 417 30.80 15.45 -8.21
N SER A 418 30.20 14.29 -7.88
CA SER A 418 28.75 14.12 -7.89
C SER A 418 28.34 13.05 -6.89
N VAL A 419 27.04 12.88 -6.71
CA VAL A 419 26.46 11.76 -5.96
C VAL A 419 25.98 10.74 -7.00
N PRO A 420 26.70 9.64 -7.22
CA PRO A 420 26.31 8.66 -8.20
C PRO A 420 25.08 7.85 -7.74
N LEU A 421 24.15 7.59 -8.65
CA LEU A 421 22.85 6.99 -8.37
C LEU A 421 22.62 5.76 -9.24
N ILE A 422 22.16 4.69 -8.62
CA ILE A 422 21.68 3.48 -9.30
C ILE A 422 20.17 3.35 -8.98
N PHE A 423 19.32 3.27 -10.00
CA PHE A 423 17.90 2.97 -9.84
C PHE A 423 17.63 1.56 -10.35
N LEU A 424 17.24 0.66 -9.47
CA LEU A 424 16.82 -0.70 -9.80
C LEU A 424 15.29 -0.77 -9.83
N ILE A 425 14.72 -1.05 -11.00
CA ILE A 425 13.28 -1.17 -11.21
C ILE A 425 12.98 -2.62 -11.63
N THR A 426 12.19 -3.34 -10.81
CA THR A 426 11.91 -4.77 -11.03
C THR A 426 10.55 -5.18 -10.45
N ASP A 427 9.93 -6.18 -11.07
CA ASP A 427 8.75 -6.87 -10.53
C ASP A 427 9.06 -8.30 -10.07
N GLY A 428 10.32 -8.73 -10.17
CA GLY A 428 10.74 -10.10 -9.93
C GLY A 428 11.42 -10.37 -8.61
N ALA A 429 11.35 -11.62 -8.16
CA ALA A 429 12.11 -12.16 -7.05
C ALA A 429 13.17 -13.13 -7.59
N VAL A 430 14.34 -13.18 -6.94
CA VAL A 430 15.42 -14.08 -7.30
C VAL A 430 15.82 -14.93 -6.08
N GLU A 431 16.45 -16.09 -6.33
CA GLU A 431 16.79 -17.02 -5.24
C GLU A 431 17.95 -16.55 -4.35
N ASP A 432 18.85 -15.77 -4.91
CA ASP A 432 20.10 -15.34 -4.28
C ASP A 432 20.06 -13.93 -3.64
N GLU A 433 18.88 -13.43 -3.28
CA GLU A 433 18.65 -12.07 -2.76
C GLU A 433 19.54 -11.71 -1.55
N LYS A 434 19.66 -12.63 -0.59
CA LYS A 434 20.51 -12.42 0.60
C LYS A 434 22.00 -12.36 0.23
N ASP A 435 22.41 -13.17 -0.73
CA ASP A 435 23.79 -13.17 -1.21
C ASP A 435 24.09 -11.87 -1.97
N ILE A 436 23.16 -11.38 -2.77
CA ILE A 436 23.26 -10.08 -3.44
C ILE A 436 23.46 -8.97 -2.39
N CYS A 437 22.64 -8.95 -1.33
CA CYS A 437 22.77 -7.98 -0.24
C CYS A 437 24.16 -8.04 0.41
N ASN A 438 24.67 -9.24 0.68
CA ASN A 438 26.01 -9.43 1.28
C ASN A 438 27.12 -8.94 0.35
N ILE A 439 27.07 -9.32 -0.94
CA ILE A 439 28.05 -8.90 -1.95
C ILE A 439 28.13 -7.38 -2.04
N ILE A 440 26.97 -6.72 -2.14
CA ILE A 440 26.89 -5.25 -2.27
C ILE A 440 27.37 -4.58 -0.97
N LYS A 441 26.98 -5.08 0.19
CA LYS A 441 27.44 -4.60 1.49
C LYS A 441 28.97 -4.64 1.61
N ASP A 442 29.60 -5.73 1.18
CA ASP A 442 31.05 -5.90 1.23
C ASP A 442 31.75 -5.05 0.18
N TYR A 443 31.13 -4.86 -0.99
CA TYR A 443 31.66 -3.94 -2.01
C TYR A 443 31.72 -2.51 -1.47
N LEU A 444 30.61 -2.02 -0.93
CA LEU A 444 30.49 -0.63 -0.43
C LEU A 444 31.39 -0.35 0.77
N LYS A 445 31.79 -1.35 1.55
CA LYS A 445 32.78 -1.20 2.64
C LYS A 445 34.21 -1.00 2.12
N ARG A 446 34.55 -1.55 0.95
CA ARG A 446 35.90 -1.49 0.39
C ARG A 446 36.16 -0.20 -0.37
N GLU A 447 35.13 0.40 -0.93
CA GLU A 447 35.21 1.66 -1.67
C GLU A 447 35.39 2.85 -0.72
N GLY A 448 36.02 3.90 -1.21
CA GLY A 448 36.24 5.13 -0.45
C GLY A 448 34.98 5.97 -0.23
N SER A 449 35.13 7.25 0.01
CA SER A 449 34.05 8.15 0.44
C SER A 449 32.89 8.32 -0.53
N ILE A 450 33.07 8.08 -1.83
CA ILE A 450 32.03 8.30 -2.84
C ILE A 450 31.52 6.93 -3.34
N CYS A 451 30.48 6.43 -2.66
CA CYS A 451 29.81 5.19 -3.07
C CYS A 451 28.50 5.52 -3.77
N PRO A 452 28.13 4.78 -4.83
CA PRO A 452 26.81 4.95 -5.45
C PRO A 452 25.67 4.69 -4.47
N ARG A 453 24.64 5.56 -4.53
CA ARG A 453 23.39 5.35 -3.80
C ARG A 453 22.52 4.41 -4.60
N ILE A 454 22.04 3.34 -4.00
CA ILE A 454 21.21 2.33 -4.67
C ILE A 454 19.75 2.59 -4.26
N CYS A 455 18.97 3.07 -5.22
CA CYS A 455 17.53 3.26 -5.06
C CYS A 455 16.78 2.11 -5.73
N THR A 456 15.76 1.59 -5.07
CA THR A 456 15.04 0.42 -5.58
C THR A 456 13.55 0.71 -5.71
N PHE A 457 12.95 0.21 -6.78
CA PHE A 457 11.54 0.34 -7.07
C PHE A 457 10.93 -1.03 -7.35
N GLY A 458 9.99 -1.44 -6.49
CA GLY A 458 9.31 -2.72 -6.63
C GLY A 458 7.95 -2.57 -7.32
N ILE A 459 7.66 -3.42 -8.30
CA ILE A 459 6.41 -3.42 -9.03
C ILE A 459 5.60 -4.66 -8.65
N GLY A 460 4.35 -4.43 -8.18
CA GLY A 460 3.43 -5.50 -7.85
C GLY A 460 3.75 -6.22 -6.55
N SER A 461 3.15 -7.39 -6.38
CA SER A 461 3.26 -8.20 -5.16
C SER A 461 4.20 -9.40 -5.30
N TYR A 462 4.75 -9.63 -6.49
CA TYR A 462 5.60 -10.81 -6.76
C TYR A 462 7.09 -10.57 -6.53
N CYS A 463 7.53 -9.31 -6.43
CA CYS A 463 8.89 -9.01 -6.02
C CYS A 463 9.02 -9.06 -4.48
N ASN A 464 10.21 -9.35 -4.01
CA ASN A 464 10.49 -9.33 -2.58
C ASN A 464 10.77 -7.91 -2.10
N HIS A 465 9.76 -7.25 -1.56
CA HIS A 465 9.86 -5.87 -1.08
C HIS A 465 10.86 -5.72 0.07
N TYR A 466 11.06 -6.74 0.90
CA TYR A 466 12.07 -6.71 1.98
C TYR A 466 13.49 -6.72 1.42
N PHE A 467 13.72 -7.51 0.38
CA PHE A 467 15.00 -7.49 -0.34
C PHE A 467 15.28 -6.10 -0.91
N LEU A 468 14.30 -5.51 -1.61
CA LEU A 468 14.47 -4.19 -2.22
C LEU A 468 14.69 -3.09 -1.17
N GLN A 469 13.95 -3.13 -0.05
CA GLN A 469 14.16 -2.23 1.08
C GLN A 469 15.55 -2.40 1.68
N MET A 470 16.00 -3.64 1.89
CA MET A 470 17.30 -3.94 2.46
C MET A 470 18.44 -3.50 1.55
N LEU A 471 18.29 -3.72 0.24
CA LEU A 471 19.28 -3.32 -0.76
C LEU A 471 19.40 -1.78 -0.82
N ALA A 472 18.27 -1.06 -0.81
CA ALA A 472 18.27 0.40 -0.73
C ALA A 472 18.90 0.89 0.57
N HIS A 473 18.61 0.23 1.70
CA HIS A 473 19.17 0.57 3.00
C HIS A 473 20.71 0.39 3.03
N ILE A 474 21.21 -0.73 2.51
CA ILE A 474 22.66 -1.00 2.38
C ILE A 474 23.30 0.03 1.46
N GLY A 475 22.63 0.36 0.35
CA GLY A 475 23.11 1.32 -0.64
C GLY A 475 22.90 2.79 -0.29
N ARG A 476 22.42 3.12 0.92
CA ARG A 476 22.16 4.49 1.40
C ARG A 476 21.20 5.28 0.48
N GLY A 477 20.38 4.55 -0.27
CA GLY A 477 19.40 5.14 -1.19
C GLY A 477 17.97 5.07 -0.63
N HIS A 478 17.00 5.10 -1.53
CA HIS A 478 15.58 5.12 -1.20
C HIS A 478 14.86 3.93 -1.84
N TYR A 479 13.84 3.45 -1.16
CA TYR A 479 12.93 2.43 -1.68
C TYR A 479 11.55 3.03 -1.87
N ASP A 480 10.88 2.67 -2.97
CA ASP A 480 9.45 2.91 -3.18
C ASP A 480 8.86 1.74 -3.97
N ALA A 481 7.54 1.70 -4.08
CA ALA A 481 6.86 0.60 -4.76
C ALA A 481 5.51 1.04 -5.34
N ALA A 482 5.08 0.32 -6.38
CA ALA A 482 3.74 0.43 -6.95
C ALA A 482 3.09 -0.95 -6.97
N TYR A 483 1.96 -1.10 -6.31
CA TYR A 483 1.23 -2.38 -6.26
C TYR A 483 0.19 -2.50 -7.37
N ASP A 484 -0.19 -1.38 -7.97
CA ASP A 484 -1.14 -1.30 -9.08
C ASP A 484 -0.46 -0.63 -10.28
N ALA A 485 -0.70 -1.14 -11.47
CA ALA A 485 -0.05 -0.64 -12.70
C ALA A 485 -0.28 0.86 -12.92
N ASP A 486 -1.47 1.36 -12.61
CA ASP A 486 -1.85 2.76 -12.76
C ASP A 486 -1.08 3.73 -11.84
N THR A 487 -0.34 3.22 -10.85
CA THR A 487 0.46 4.04 -9.92
C THR A 487 1.97 3.99 -10.20
N ILE A 488 2.42 3.15 -11.15
CA ILE A 488 3.85 2.94 -11.44
C ILE A 488 4.52 4.27 -11.86
N ASP A 489 3.94 4.92 -12.86
CA ASP A 489 4.49 6.16 -13.43
C ASP A 489 4.71 7.22 -12.33
N PHE A 490 3.67 7.53 -11.58
CA PHE A 490 3.73 8.53 -10.50
C PHE A 490 4.75 8.17 -9.42
N SER A 491 4.72 6.93 -8.92
CA SER A 491 5.59 6.50 -7.80
C SER A 491 7.05 6.42 -8.24
N MET A 492 7.31 5.92 -9.44
CA MET A 492 8.67 5.83 -9.99
C MET A 492 9.27 7.22 -10.23
N GLN A 493 8.50 8.15 -10.84
CA GLN A 493 8.94 9.54 -11.01
C GLN A 493 9.23 10.21 -9.67
N ARG A 494 8.36 10.01 -8.68
CA ARG A 494 8.56 10.55 -7.32
C ARG A 494 9.87 10.05 -6.71
N LEU A 495 10.15 8.74 -6.81
CA LEU A 495 11.40 8.16 -6.30
C LEU A 495 12.61 8.78 -6.99
N ILE A 496 12.58 8.85 -8.32
CA ILE A 496 13.70 9.39 -9.12
C ILE A 496 13.92 10.88 -8.82
N ASP A 497 12.86 11.67 -8.80
CA ASP A 497 12.94 13.11 -8.51
C ASP A 497 13.53 13.36 -7.09
N ASN A 498 13.05 12.63 -6.10
CA ASN A 498 13.53 12.77 -4.72
C ASN A 498 15.01 12.36 -4.61
N ALA A 499 15.38 11.21 -5.13
CA ALA A 499 16.75 10.70 -5.01
C ALA A 499 17.77 11.53 -5.81
N SER A 500 17.34 12.10 -6.94
CA SER A 500 18.23 12.86 -7.82
C SER A 500 18.31 14.36 -7.52
N SER A 501 17.63 14.84 -6.47
CA SER A 501 17.62 16.27 -6.09
C SER A 501 18.42 16.55 -4.82
N VAL A 502 19.53 15.85 -4.62
CA VAL A 502 20.39 15.96 -3.42
C VAL A 502 20.98 17.37 -3.31
N ILE A 503 20.83 17.99 -2.13
CA ILE A 503 21.38 19.31 -1.79
C ILE A 503 22.43 19.22 -0.68
N LEU A 504 22.40 18.19 0.17
CA LEU A 504 23.39 17.94 1.23
C LEU A 504 23.68 16.44 1.27
N ALA A 505 24.94 16.09 1.05
CA ALA A 505 25.41 14.69 0.97
C ALA A 505 26.34 14.33 2.12
N ASP A 506 26.53 13.05 2.37
CA ASP A 506 27.44 12.47 3.36
C ASP A 506 27.24 13.06 4.76
N ILE A 507 26.00 13.10 5.18
CA ILE A 507 25.59 13.70 6.46
C ILE A 507 26.14 12.86 7.62
N GLN A 508 26.80 13.55 8.56
CA GLN A 508 27.36 12.96 9.77
C GLN A 508 26.79 13.67 11.00
N MET A 509 26.60 12.91 12.07
CA MET A 509 26.15 13.42 13.37
C MET A 509 27.28 13.25 14.40
N ASP A 510 27.75 14.36 14.95
CA ASP A 510 28.77 14.33 16.01
C ASP A 510 28.11 14.09 17.37
N ALA A 511 28.90 13.66 18.33
CA ALA A 511 28.52 13.54 19.76
C ALA A 511 27.53 12.42 20.13
N LEU A 512 27.17 11.51 19.21
CA LEU A 512 26.37 10.35 19.55
C LEU A 512 27.20 9.13 20.01
N GLU A 513 28.52 9.21 19.89
CA GLU A 513 29.45 8.13 20.27
C GLU A 513 29.41 7.79 21.75
N HIS A 514 28.94 8.71 22.58
CA HIS A 514 28.86 8.54 24.04
C HIS A 514 27.52 7.95 24.53
N LEU A 515 26.60 7.71 23.59
CA LEU A 515 25.29 7.13 23.94
C LEU A 515 25.37 5.60 23.96
N ASP A 516 24.94 5.01 25.08
CA ASP A 516 24.92 3.56 25.22
C ASP A 516 23.75 2.97 24.43
N SER A 517 23.96 1.78 23.87
CA SER A 517 22.92 1.00 23.16
C SER A 517 22.23 1.80 22.06
N LEU A 518 22.97 2.65 21.39
CA LEU A 518 22.44 3.48 20.28
C LEU A 518 22.01 2.60 19.11
N GLU A 519 20.79 2.80 18.66
CA GLU A 519 20.20 2.12 17.50
C GLU A 519 19.55 3.19 16.62
N LEU A 520 19.97 3.28 15.36
CA LEU A 520 19.49 4.29 14.41
C LEU A 520 18.52 3.65 13.38
N PHE A 521 17.53 4.44 12.97
CA PHE A 521 16.56 4.09 11.94
C PHE A 521 16.45 5.21 10.90
N PRO A 522 17.00 5.01 9.70
CA PRO A 522 17.86 3.91 9.23
C PRO A 522 19.27 3.94 9.88
N SER A 523 19.99 2.82 9.81
CA SER A 523 21.34 2.70 10.40
C SER A 523 22.40 3.59 9.74
N HIS A 524 22.17 3.98 8.49
CA HIS A 524 22.97 4.94 7.75
C HIS A 524 22.11 6.15 7.40
N ILE A 525 22.68 7.35 7.57
CA ILE A 525 21.94 8.59 7.31
C ILE A 525 21.87 8.81 5.80
N PRO A 526 20.68 8.89 5.20
CA PRO A 526 20.54 9.25 3.79
C PRO A 526 20.91 10.71 3.52
N ASP A 527 21.12 11.04 2.26
CA ASP A 527 21.37 12.41 1.84
C ASP A 527 20.08 13.24 1.92
N LEU A 528 20.19 14.55 2.12
CA LEU A 528 19.04 15.46 2.12
C LEU A 528 18.76 15.90 0.69
N SER A 529 17.53 15.65 0.23
CA SER A 529 17.07 16.12 -1.08
C SER A 529 16.22 17.39 -0.96
N SER A 530 16.12 18.15 -2.03
CA SER A 530 15.23 19.31 -2.08
C SER A 530 13.74 18.91 -2.10
N GLY A 531 13.43 17.68 -2.51
CA GLY A 531 12.08 17.17 -2.65
C GLY A 531 11.55 16.39 -1.44
N ASN A 532 12.35 16.25 -0.36
CA ASN A 532 11.89 15.45 0.78
C ASN A 532 12.66 15.80 2.05
N PRO A 533 11.98 16.08 3.16
CA PRO A 533 12.66 16.25 4.45
C PRO A 533 13.37 14.97 4.89
N LEU A 534 14.51 15.13 5.54
CA LEU A 534 15.25 14.03 6.15
C LEU A 534 14.75 13.85 7.60
N ILE A 535 14.28 12.66 7.92
CA ILE A 535 13.85 12.30 9.27
C ILE A 535 14.56 11.01 9.67
N ILE A 536 15.35 11.09 10.73
CA ILE A 536 16.11 9.97 11.31
C ILE A 536 15.70 9.85 12.77
N SER A 537 15.58 8.63 13.24
CA SER A 537 15.24 8.40 14.64
C SER A 537 16.14 7.32 15.24
N GLY A 538 16.14 7.25 16.55
CA GLY A 538 16.91 6.23 17.23
C GLY A 538 16.44 5.99 18.65
N ARG A 539 16.93 4.89 19.21
CA ARG A 539 16.78 4.54 20.61
C ARG A 539 18.16 4.54 21.27
N TYR A 540 18.25 5.01 22.51
CA TYR A 540 19.52 5.15 23.22
C TYR A 540 19.34 5.08 24.75
N ASN A 541 20.42 4.80 25.43
CA ASN A 541 20.54 4.96 26.88
C ASN A 541 21.56 6.08 27.19
N GLY A 542 21.40 6.72 28.33
CA GLY A 542 22.32 7.78 28.78
C GLY A 542 21.72 9.17 28.64
N SER A 543 22.57 10.18 28.68
CA SER A 543 22.16 11.58 28.60
C SER A 543 22.43 12.11 27.19
N PHE A 544 21.38 12.56 26.51
CA PHE A 544 21.50 13.14 25.18
C PHE A 544 22.16 14.53 25.27
N PRO A 545 23.07 14.92 24.35
CA PRO A 545 23.68 16.24 24.38
C PRO A 545 22.65 17.35 24.18
N ASP A 546 22.93 18.55 24.73
CA ASP A 546 22.03 19.70 24.65
C ASP A 546 21.91 20.28 23.21
N ALA A 547 22.90 20.03 22.37
CA ALA A 547 22.89 20.37 20.96
C ALA A 547 23.56 19.25 20.16
N LEU A 548 23.03 18.97 18.98
CA LEU A 548 23.57 17.98 18.06
C LEU A 548 24.19 18.69 16.86
N LYS A 549 25.46 18.46 16.62
CA LYS A 549 26.17 19.05 15.48
C LYS A 549 26.06 18.11 14.28
N ILE A 550 25.60 18.68 13.17
CA ILE A 550 25.43 17.96 11.91
C ILE A 550 26.39 18.59 10.89
N SER A 551 27.12 17.76 10.16
CA SER A 551 27.98 18.19 9.07
C SER A 551 27.68 17.40 7.79
N GLY A 552 28.06 17.95 6.64
CA GLY A 552 27.89 17.31 5.33
C GLY A 552 28.42 18.19 4.21
N ASN A 553 28.36 17.69 2.99
CA ASN A 553 28.88 18.37 1.80
C ASN A 553 27.73 18.97 0.97
N LEU A 554 27.84 20.25 0.62
CA LEU A 554 26.95 20.92 -0.33
C LEU A 554 27.39 20.61 -1.78
N ALA A 555 26.53 20.93 -2.74
CA ALA A 555 26.76 20.64 -4.16
C ALA A 555 27.95 21.40 -4.79
N ASP A 556 28.48 22.40 -4.10
CA ASP A 556 29.73 23.09 -4.49
C ASP A 556 30.96 22.53 -3.76
N MET A 557 30.80 21.38 -3.10
CA MET A 557 31.82 20.67 -2.29
C MET A 557 32.23 21.43 -1.04
N SER A 558 31.56 22.53 -0.70
CA SER A 558 31.84 23.22 0.58
C SER A 558 31.22 22.41 1.75
N ASN A 559 31.90 22.49 2.89
CA ASN A 559 31.41 21.83 4.11
C ASN A 559 30.30 22.66 4.75
N PHE A 560 29.18 22.01 4.97
CA PHE A 560 28.01 22.56 5.68
C PHE A 560 28.04 22.05 7.11
N VAL A 561 27.83 22.97 8.07
CA VAL A 561 27.75 22.60 9.49
C VAL A 561 26.57 23.35 10.11
N ILE A 562 25.74 22.64 10.90
CA ILE A 562 24.63 23.23 11.64
C ILE A 562 24.56 22.61 13.04
N ASP A 563 24.33 23.47 14.03
CA ASP A 563 24.04 23.04 15.40
C ASP A 563 22.52 22.96 15.61
N LEU A 564 22.02 21.78 15.87
CA LEU A 564 20.60 21.52 16.05
C LEU A 564 20.22 21.59 17.53
N LYS A 565 19.21 22.37 17.82
CA LYS A 565 18.64 22.46 19.17
C LYS A 565 17.93 21.17 19.54
N VAL A 566 18.20 20.67 20.72
CA VAL A 566 17.56 19.48 21.29
C VAL A 566 16.43 19.93 22.20
N GLN A 567 15.24 19.34 22.05
CA GLN A 567 14.08 19.67 22.86
C GLN A 567 13.19 18.43 23.07
N ARG A 568 12.45 18.42 24.16
CA ARG A 568 11.52 17.34 24.41
C ARG A 568 10.27 17.51 23.54
N ALA A 569 9.83 16.41 22.95
CA ALA A 569 8.61 16.36 22.15
C ALA A 569 7.41 16.60 23.06
N LYS A 570 6.69 17.70 22.85
CA LYS A 570 5.45 18.02 23.55
C LYS A 570 4.27 17.74 22.60
N ASP A 571 3.32 16.97 23.08
CA ASP A 571 2.10 16.65 22.31
C ASP A 571 2.38 16.04 20.91
N LEU A 572 3.50 15.30 20.80
CA LEU A 572 3.90 14.64 19.57
C LEU A 572 4.35 13.22 19.91
N PRO A 573 3.54 12.21 19.58
CA PRO A 573 3.85 10.81 19.93
C PRO A 573 4.83 10.19 18.91
N LEU A 574 6.13 10.42 19.12
CA LEU A 574 7.19 9.98 18.19
C LEU A 574 7.14 8.46 17.94
N ASP A 575 6.87 7.69 18.99
CA ASP A 575 6.78 6.24 18.91
C ASP A 575 5.71 5.78 17.91
N ARG A 576 4.58 6.49 17.83
CA ARG A 576 3.49 6.19 16.89
C ARG A 576 3.76 6.79 15.50
N VAL A 577 4.25 8.03 15.46
CA VAL A 577 4.55 8.75 14.20
C VAL A 577 5.59 8.01 13.37
N LEU A 578 6.59 7.44 14.04
CA LEU A 578 7.70 6.75 13.38
C LEU A 578 7.51 5.23 13.31
N ALA A 579 6.41 4.71 13.88
CA ALA A 579 6.17 3.27 14.01
C ALA A 579 6.24 2.53 12.67
N ARG A 580 5.56 3.03 11.65
CA ARG A 580 5.54 2.40 10.31
C ARG A 580 6.95 2.28 9.75
N ARG A 581 7.72 3.38 9.81
CA ARG A 581 9.10 3.44 9.31
C ARG A 581 10.01 2.44 10.03
N HIS A 582 9.89 2.37 11.38
CA HIS A 582 10.68 1.42 12.19
C HIS A 582 10.30 -0.03 11.86
N ILE A 583 9.01 -0.31 11.76
CA ILE A 583 8.50 -1.67 11.47
C ILE A 583 9.02 -2.11 10.10
N ASP A 584 8.96 -1.25 9.08
CA ASP A 584 9.42 -1.60 7.73
C ASP A 584 10.92 -1.91 7.71
N ILE A 585 11.74 -1.04 8.32
CA ILE A 585 13.20 -1.23 8.39
C ILE A 585 13.54 -2.52 9.18
N LEU A 586 12.95 -2.67 10.36
CA LEU A 586 13.23 -3.85 11.22
C LEU A 586 12.73 -5.14 10.58
N THR A 587 11.62 -5.11 9.83
CA THR A 587 11.14 -6.29 9.10
C THR A 587 12.12 -6.69 8.00
N ALA A 588 12.64 -5.72 7.25
CA ALA A 588 13.67 -5.99 6.25
C ALA A 588 14.95 -6.54 6.89
N CYS A 589 15.36 -5.98 8.04
CA CYS A 589 16.50 -6.50 8.82
C CYS A 589 16.26 -7.91 9.34
N ALA A 590 15.05 -8.21 9.83
CA ALA A 590 14.66 -9.54 10.32
C ALA A 590 14.68 -10.55 9.17
N TRP A 591 14.14 -10.18 8.01
CA TRP A 591 14.20 -11.00 6.80
C TRP A 591 15.65 -11.30 6.40
N PHE A 592 16.51 -10.29 6.40
CA PHE A 592 17.90 -10.43 5.98
C PHE A 592 18.72 -11.30 6.95
N SER A 593 18.61 -11.03 8.26
CA SER A 593 19.38 -11.76 9.30
C SER A 593 18.80 -13.14 9.61
N GLY A 594 17.49 -13.34 9.46
CA GLY A 594 16.79 -14.55 9.84
C GLY A 594 16.75 -14.78 11.35
N THR A 595 16.84 -13.70 12.16
CA THR A 595 16.87 -13.82 13.63
C THR A 595 15.47 -13.68 14.23
N LYS A 596 15.08 -14.69 15.02
CA LYS A 596 13.79 -14.74 15.69
C LYS A 596 13.59 -13.56 16.66
N GLU A 597 14.67 -13.09 17.30
CA GLU A 597 14.61 -11.95 18.22
C GLU A 597 14.13 -10.66 17.54
N LEU A 598 14.56 -10.42 16.29
CA LEU A 598 14.09 -9.26 15.52
C LEU A 598 12.62 -9.43 15.10
N GLU A 599 12.22 -10.64 14.72
CA GLU A 599 10.81 -10.94 14.39
C GLU A 599 9.90 -10.64 15.59
N GLU A 600 10.27 -11.13 16.78
CA GLU A 600 9.54 -10.86 18.03
C GLU A 600 9.52 -9.38 18.38
N LYS A 601 10.64 -8.66 18.18
CA LYS A 601 10.73 -7.22 18.41
C LYS A 601 9.75 -6.47 17.50
N VAL A 602 9.71 -6.83 16.21
CA VAL A 602 8.78 -6.24 15.23
C VAL A 602 7.33 -6.54 15.63
N ALA A 603 7.02 -7.78 15.98
CA ALA A 603 5.68 -8.20 16.41
C ALA A 603 5.21 -7.40 17.64
N LYS A 604 6.06 -7.26 18.66
CA LYS A 604 5.75 -6.46 19.86
C LYS A 604 5.52 -4.99 19.52
N MET A 605 6.37 -4.41 18.67
CA MET A 605 6.21 -3.03 18.20
C MET A 605 4.89 -2.83 17.43
N SER A 606 4.56 -3.78 16.57
CA SER A 606 3.31 -3.78 15.78
C SER A 606 2.08 -3.77 16.71
N VAL A 607 2.02 -4.68 17.66
CA VAL A 607 0.91 -4.75 18.63
C VAL A 607 0.82 -3.47 19.47
N GLN A 608 1.97 -2.94 19.90
CA GLN A 608 2.03 -1.74 20.74
C GLN A 608 1.55 -0.48 20.01
N THR A 609 1.96 -0.31 18.76
CA THR A 609 1.67 0.91 17.98
C THR A 609 0.38 0.82 17.17
N GLY A 610 -0.16 -0.39 17.01
CA GLY A 610 -1.34 -0.64 16.17
C GLY A 610 -1.03 -0.74 14.68
N VAL A 611 0.24 -0.66 14.29
CA VAL A 611 0.66 -0.72 12.87
C VAL A 611 0.88 -2.18 12.48
N PRO A 612 0.10 -2.70 11.52
CA PRO A 612 0.23 -4.12 11.11
C PRO A 612 1.59 -4.44 10.46
N CYS A 613 2.04 -5.68 10.63
CA CYS A 613 3.27 -6.18 10.02
C CYS A 613 3.16 -7.67 9.67
N GLU A 614 4.20 -8.22 9.07
CA GLU A 614 4.28 -9.63 8.64
C GLU A 614 4.08 -10.61 9.82
N TYR A 615 4.50 -10.23 11.03
CA TYR A 615 4.50 -11.09 12.22
C TYR A 615 3.26 -10.92 13.08
N THR A 616 2.27 -10.14 12.63
CA THR A 616 1.00 -9.94 13.34
C THR A 616 -0.18 -10.16 12.42
N ARG A 617 -1.31 -10.51 13.02
CA ARG A 617 -2.59 -10.65 12.31
C ARG A 617 -3.63 -9.73 12.91
N MET A 618 -4.43 -9.14 12.04
CA MET A 618 -5.60 -8.38 12.44
C MET A 618 -6.78 -9.33 12.60
N THR A 619 -7.44 -9.28 13.75
CA THR A 619 -8.64 -10.08 14.03
C THR A 619 -9.80 -9.14 14.35
N LEU A 620 -11.02 -9.57 14.03
CA LEU A 620 -12.23 -8.84 14.41
C LEU A 620 -12.80 -9.51 15.66
N VAL A 621 -12.85 -8.76 16.75
CA VAL A 621 -13.35 -9.24 18.04
C VAL A 621 -14.72 -8.62 18.27
N GLN A 622 -15.72 -9.50 18.51
CA GLN A 622 -17.05 -9.05 18.94
C GLN A 622 -17.05 -8.95 20.49
N THR A 623 -17.46 -7.81 21.00
CA THR A 623 -17.62 -7.56 22.44
C THR A 623 -19.07 -7.14 22.71
N ASP A 624 -19.59 -7.52 23.83
CA ASP A 624 -20.87 -6.96 24.29
C ASP A 624 -20.63 -5.48 24.63
N ALA A 625 -21.63 -4.64 24.34
CA ALA A 625 -21.50 -3.19 24.48
C ALA A 625 -21.20 -2.80 25.93
N VAL A 626 -19.91 -2.56 26.21
CA VAL A 626 -19.45 -2.01 27.48
C VAL A 626 -19.44 -0.48 27.36
N LYS A 627 -19.92 0.19 28.40
CA LYS A 627 -19.98 1.66 28.49
C LYS A 627 -18.66 2.31 28.08
N LYS A 628 -18.74 3.31 27.22
CA LYS A 628 -17.59 4.08 26.70
C LYS A 628 -16.73 4.62 27.85
N THR A 629 -15.49 4.19 27.91
CA THR A 629 -14.45 4.78 28.78
C THR A 629 -13.58 5.74 27.95
N PRO A 630 -13.06 6.82 28.55
CA PRO A 630 -12.23 7.79 27.82
C PRO A 630 -10.96 7.19 27.24
N GLU A 631 -10.52 7.69 26.11
CA GLU A 631 -9.41 7.18 25.30
C GLU A 631 -8.09 6.89 26.03
N SER A 632 -7.79 7.65 27.06
CA SER A 632 -6.57 7.42 27.90
C SER A 632 -6.61 6.14 28.72
N ALA A 633 -7.81 5.65 29.03
CA ALA A 633 -8.00 4.40 29.76
C ALA A 633 -7.84 3.17 28.85
N TRP A 634 -8.01 3.36 27.53
CA TRP A 634 -7.95 2.27 26.53
C TRP A 634 -6.53 1.68 26.41
N ILE A 635 -5.52 2.53 26.31
CA ILE A 635 -4.10 2.09 26.22
C ILE A 635 -3.71 1.32 27.50
N GLN A 636 -4.11 1.81 28.67
CA GLN A 636 -3.83 1.12 29.94
C GLN A 636 -4.61 -0.19 30.09
N GLN A 637 -5.84 -0.26 29.57
CA GLN A 637 -6.65 -1.48 29.61
C GLN A 637 -6.13 -2.55 28.65
N VAL A 638 -5.66 -2.17 27.46
CA VAL A 638 -5.07 -3.10 26.50
C VAL A 638 -3.80 -3.73 27.10
N TYR A 639 -2.96 -2.91 27.77
CA TYR A 639 -1.75 -3.43 28.42
C TYR A 639 -2.04 -4.30 29.64
N LYS A 640 -3.06 -3.96 30.41
CA LYS A 640 -3.47 -4.79 31.55
C LYS A 640 -4.09 -6.11 31.09
N LYS A 641 -4.86 -6.09 30.00
CA LYS A 641 -5.48 -7.30 29.42
C LYS A 641 -4.46 -8.18 28.70
N LEU A 642 -3.47 -7.61 28.01
CA LEU A 642 -2.40 -8.39 27.39
C LEU A 642 -1.54 -9.14 28.41
N LYS A 643 -1.41 -8.61 29.63
CA LYS A 643 -0.68 -9.27 30.73
C LYS A 643 -1.53 -10.32 31.47
N THR A 644 -2.87 -10.26 31.39
CA THR A 644 -3.78 -11.11 32.15
C THR A 644 -4.65 -12.04 31.33
N LEU A 645 -4.63 -11.92 29.98
CA LEU A 645 -5.34 -12.85 29.12
C LEU A 645 -4.57 -14.17 29.02
N LYS A 646 -4.68 -14.94 30.06
CA LYS A 646 -4.71 -16.41 29.89
C LYS A 646 -5.94 -16.70 29.02
N MET A 647 -5.78 -17.57 28.06
CA MET A 647 -6.80 -17.92 27.05
C MET A 647 -8.18 -18.33 27.62
N GLU A 648 -8.31 -18.47 28.91
CA GLU A 648 -9.54 -18.90 29.61
C GLU A 648 -10.65 -17.83 29.66
N GLU A 649 -10.31 -16.52 29.43
CA GLU A 649 -11.30 -15.44 29.47
C GLU A 649 -11.95 -15.12 28.10
N LEU A 650 -11.56 -15.83 27.05
CA LEU A 650 -12.08 -15.64 25.69
C LEU A 650 -13.29 -16.52 25.38
N GLU A 651 -13.72 -17.37 26.32
CA GLU A 651 -14.94 -18.15 26.18
C GLU A 651 -16.17 -17.22 26.18
N GLY A 652 -16.73 -16.99 25.00
CA GLY A 652 -17.89 -16.12 24.79
C GLY A 652 -17.68 -14.97 23.81
N GLN A 653 -16.41 -14.68 23.43
CA GLN A 653 -16.15 -13.68 22.40
C GLN A 653 -16.02 -14.35 21.02
N LYS A 654 -16.73 -13.81 20.05
CA LYS A 654 -16.65 -14.31 18.66
C LYS A 654 -15.43 -13.66 17.99
N ILE A 655 -14.39 -14.46 17.76
CA ILE A 655 -13.16 -14.03 17.08
C ILE A 655 -13.28 -14.41 15.59
N ILE A 656 -13.07 -13.43 14.73
CA ILE A 656 -13.04 -13.64 13.28
C ILE A 656 -11.63 -13.26 12.80
N ASN A 657 -10.94 -14.24 12.26
CA ASN A 657 -9.61 -14.02 11.71
C ASN A 657 -9.75 -13.36 10.33
N LEU A 658 -9.25 -12.14 10.21
CA LEU A 658 -9.36 -11.35 8.98
C LEU A 658 -8.27 -11.67 7.94
N GLY A 659 -7.60 -12.80 8.08
CA GLY A 659 -6.65 -13.27 7.09
C GLY A 659 -5.30 -12.55 7.14
N LYS A 660 -4.50 -12.78 6.13
CA LYS A 660 -3.18 -12.15 5.99
C LYS A 660 -3.34 -10.69 5.58
N LEU A 661 -2.53 -9.83 6.15
CA LEU A 661 -2.38 -8.47 5.67
C LEU A 661 -1.97 -8.52 4.20
N GLY A 662 -2.75 -7.87 3.37
CA GLY A 662 -2.53 -7.93 1.94
C GLY A 662 -1.49 -6.95 1.42
N VAL A 663 -1.38 -6.93 0.13
CA VAL A 663 -0.59 -5.95 -0.62
C VAL A 663 -1.08 -4.54 -0.26
N GLY A 664 -0.19 -3.61 -0.07
CA GLY A 664 -0.50 -2.22 0.28
C GLY A 664 0.23 -1.72 1.51
N PHE A 665 0.80 -2.63 2.30
CA PHE A 665 1.67 -2.23 3.40
C PHE A 665 3.16 -2.22 3.01
N GLY A 666 3.49 -2.65 1.80
CA GLY A 666 4.87 -2.76 1.36
C GLY A 666 5.65 -3.89 2.03
N ASN A 667 4.97 -4.75 2.76
CA ASN A 667 5.59 -5.75 3.64
C ASN A 667 5.44 -7.18 3.13
N LEU A 668 4.80 -7.40 1.99
CA LEU A 668 4.66 -8.76 1.46
C LEU A 668 5.91 -9.16 0.71
N THR A 669 6.47 -10.26 1.13
CA THR A 669 7.55 -10.91 0.38
C THR A 669 6.97 -11.90 -0.59
N ALA A 670 7.35 -11.80 -1.86
CA ALA A 670 7.23 -12.88 -2.80
C ALA A 670 8.66 -13.33 -3.10
N THR A 671 9.05 -14.44 -2.52
CA THR A 671 10.29 -15.13 -2.90
C THR A 671 9.91 -16.40 -3.62
N ALA A 672 10.84 -16.98 -4.38
CA ALA A 672 10.63 -18.26 -5.04
C ALA A 672 10.22 -19.38 -4.05
N GLY A 673 10.55 -19.23 -2.75
CA GLY A 673 10.19 -20.18 -1.70
C GLY A 673 9.05 -19.76 -0.79
N ASN A 674 8.47 -18.56 -0.96
CA ASN A 674 7.49 -18.00 -0.02
C ASN A 674 6.35 -17.27 -0.73
N LEU A 675 5.77 -17.92 -1.72
CA LEU A 675 4.58 -17.43 -2.38
C LEU A 675 3.39 -17.45 -1.42
N PRO A 676 2.55 -16.42 -1.40
CA PRO A 676 1.34 -16.46 -0.59
C PRO A 676 0.48 -17.67 -0.98
N PRO A 677 -0.19 -18.34 -0.02
CA PRO A 677 -1.08 -19.45 -0.37
C PRO A 677 -2.13 -19.00 -1.38
N GLY A 678 -2.20 -19.68 -2.52
CA GLY A 678 -3.08 -19.36 -3.63
C GLY A 678 -2.46 -18.46 -4.70
N ALA A 679 -1.26 -17.92 -4.47
CA ALA A 679 -0.42 -17.37 -5.53
C ALA A 679 0.57 -18.43 -5.94
N GLU A 680 0.10 -19.48 -6.59
CA GLU A 680 1.04 -20.32 -7.35
C GLU A 680 1.65 -19.41 -8.40
N GLU A 681 2.98 -19.42 -8.46
CA GLU A 681 3.70 -18.83 -9.57
C GLU A 681 2.92 -19.18 -10.84
N ALA A 682 2.46 -18.17 -11.57
CA ALA A 682 2.07 -18.42 -12.94
C ALA A 682 3.36 -18.83 -13.66
N LYS A 683 3.71 -20.08 -13.52
CA LYS A 683 4.70 -20.66 -14.43
C LYS A 683 4.31 -20.18 -15.81
N PRO A 684 5.23 -19.60 -16.56
CA PRO A 684 4.92 -19.28 -17.95
C PRO A 684 4.28 -20.55 -18.48
N PRO A 685 3.10 -20.48 -19.06
CA PRO A 685 2.38 -21.69 -19.41
C PRO A 685 3.36 -22.52 -20.24
N ASP A 686 3.70 -23.67 -19.71
CA ASP A 686 4.57 -24.61 -20.42
C ASP A 686 4.05 -24.65 -21.86
N ALA A 687 4.94 -24.65 -22.81
CA ALA A 687 4.56 -24.72 -24.23
C ALA A 687 3.49 -25.81 -24.44
N THR A 688 3.51 -26.82 -23.58
CA THR A 688 2.49 -27.87 -23.46
C THR A 688 1.14 -27.33 -23.02
N GLU A 689 1.08 -26.42 -22.02
CA GLU A 689 -0.19 -25.84 -21.55
C GLU A 689 -0.77 -24.82 -22.56
N LEU A 690 0.08 -24.11 -23.26
CA LEU A 690 -0.34 -23.24 -24.37
C LEU A 690 -0.91 -24.04 -25.53
N LEU A 691 -0.28 -25.18 -25.84
CA LEU A 691 -0.77 -26.10 -26.85
C LEU A 691 -2.08 -26.78 -26.43
N ILE A 692 -2.21 -27.17 -25.16
CA ILE A 692 -3.44 -27.76 -24.60
C ILE A 692 -4.58 -26.72 -24.61
N LYS A 693 -4.29 -25.47 -24.25
CA LYS A 693 -5.29 -24.39 -24.23
C LYS A 693 -5.70 -23.97 -25.66
N ALA A 694 -4.77 -24.00 -26.60
CA ALA A 694 -5.05 -23.78 -28.03
C ALA A 694 -5.86 -24.96 -28.61
N ALA A 695 -5.51 -26.19 -28.24
CA ALA A 695 -6.22 -27.41 -28.64
C ALA A 695 -7.63 -27.48 -28.02
N SER A 696 -7.79 -27.12 -26.74
CA SER A 696 -9.10 -27.12 -26.08
C SER A 696 -10.06 -26.05 -26.66
N ASN A 697 -9.53 -24.92 -27.05
CA ASN A 697 -10.32 -23.87 -27.73
C ASN A 697 -10.70 -24.25 -29.15
N CYS A 698 -9.86 -25.07 -29.83
CA CYS A 698 -10.17 -25.60 -31.17
C CYS A 698 -11.14 -26.80 -31.12
N CYS A 699 -10.95 -27.66 -30.13
CA CYS A 699 -11.74 -28.90 -30.01
C CYS A 699 -13.08 -28.72 -29.30
N GLY A 700 -13.26 -27.65 -28.51
CA GLY A 700 -14.54 -27.33 -27.86
C GLY A 700 -15.69 -27.16 -28.85
N GLY A 701 -15.39 -26.62 -30.03
CA GLY A 701 -16.38 -26.45 -31.11
C GLY A 701 -16.62 -27.72 -31.93
N LEU A 702 -15.75 -28.71 -31.84
CA LEU A 702 -15.87 -30.00 -32.55
C LEU A 702 -16.51 -31.10 -31.68
N LEU A 703 -16.24 -31.06 -30.36
CA LEU A 703 -16.82 -32.03 -29.40
C LEU A 703 -18.34 -31.84 -29.17
N ASP A 704 -18.84 -30.64 -29.41
CA ASP A 704 -20.30 -30.41 -29.39
C ASP A 704 -21.05 -31.04 -30.59
N ARG A 705 -20.32 -31.55 -31.59
CA ARG A 705 -20.89 -32.11 -32.79
C ARG A 705 -20.67 -33.63 -32.92
N CYS A 706 -19.86 -34.24 -32.05
CA CYS A 706 -19.65 -35.70 -32.04
C CYS A 706 -19.99 -36.31 -30.70
N CYS A 707 -20.98 -37.21 -30.68
CA CYS A 707 -21.41 -37.98 -29.51
C CYS A 707 -20.33 -39.03 -29.15
N CYS A 708 -19.23 -38.64 -28.53
CA CYS A 708 -18.23 -39.57 -28.00
C CYS A 708 -18.41 -39.86 -26.50
N MET A 709 -19.62 -40.21 -26.09
CA MET A 709 -19.94 -40.67 -24.72
C MET A 709 -19.19 -41.99 -24.38
N CYS A 710 -18.80 -42.77 -25.37
CA CYS A 710 -18.07 -44.03 -25.15
C CYS A 710 -16.62 -43.82 -24.67
N PHE A 711 -16.03 -42.69 -25.01
CA PHE A 711 -14.63 -42.40 -24.61
C PHE A 711 -14.53 -41.93 -23.18
N LEU A 712 -15.52 -41.16 -22.72
CA LEU A 712 -15.62 -40.66 -21.33
C LEU A 712 -15.89 -41.78 -20.33
N GLN A 713 -16.63 -42.83 -20.73
CA GLN A 713 -16.90 -43.99 -19.87
C GLN A 713 -15.66 -44.87 -19.68
N SER A 714 -14.76 -44.96 -20.66
CA SER A 714 -13.53 -45.75 -20.53
C SER A 714 -12.49 -45.08 -19.61
N CYS A 715 -12.50 -43.78 -19.50
CA CYS A 715 -11.58 -43.03 -18.63
C CYS A 715 -11.98 -43.08 -17.13
N SER A 716 -13.21 -43.43 -16.81
CA SER A 716 -13.67 -43.50 -15.41
C SER A 716 -13.11 -44.70 -14.63
N TYR A 717 -12.45 -45.63 -15.28
CA TYR A 717 -11.83 -46.80 -14.65
C TYR A 717 -10.31 -46.68 -14.43
N MET A 718 -9.68 -45.56 -14.79
CA MET A 718 -8.24 -45.37 -14.64
C MET A 718 -7.96 -44.44 -13.44
N SER A 719 -6.80 -44.63 -12.81
CA SER A 719 -6.39 -43.74 -11.73
C SER A 719 -6.24 -42.30 -12.23
N ASP A 720 -6.54 -41.33 -11.40
CA ASP A 720 -6.60 -39.91 -11.76
C ASP A 720 -5.32 -39.41 -12.48
N ARG A 721 -4.16 -39.95 -12.10
CA ARG A 721 -2.86 -39.57 -12.71
C ARG A 721 -2.71 -40.15 -14.14
N CYS A 722 -3.21 -41.35 -14.39
CA CYS A 722 -3.18 -41.93 -15.71
C CYS A 722 -4.22 -41.31 -16.64
N ALA A 723 -5.39 -40.92 -16.11
CA ALA A 723 -6.42 -40.25 -16.89
C ALA A 723 -5.94 -38.87 -17.36
N VAL A 724 -5.28 -38.11 -16.49
CA VAL A 724 -4.71 -36.80 -16.82
C VAL A 724 -3.58 -36.95 -17.87
N ALA A 725 -2.65 -37.88 -17.70
CA ALA A 725 -1.57 -38.11 -18.64
C ALA A 725 -2.10 -38.57 -20.01
N PHE A 726 -3.14 -39.42 -20.02
CA PHE A 726 -3.74 -39.91 -21.25
C PHE A 726 -4.55 -38.82 -21.98
N THR A 727 -5.25 -37.97 -21.23
CA THR A 727 -5.96 -36.83 -21.79
C THR A 727 -4.97 -35.82 -22.41
N GLN A 728 -3.88 -35.59 -21.72
CA GLN A 728 -2.79 -34.72 -22.21
C GLN A 728 -2.13 -35.28 -23.48
N LEU A 729 -1.94 -36.59 -23.53
CA LEU A 729 -1.34 -37.28 -24.71
C LEU A 729 -2.32 -37.25 -25.90
N CYS A 730 -3.60 -37.50 -25.66
CA CYS A 730 -4.64 -37.43 -26.68
C CYS A 730 -4.83 -36.02 -27.22
N ALA A 731 -4.77 -35.00 -26.36
CA ALA A 731 -4.83 -33.60 -26.76
C ALA A 731 -3.59 -33.20 -27.61
N ALA A 732 -2.42 -33.68 -27.25
CA ALA A 732 -1.19 -33.41 -27.98
C ALA A 732 -1.14 -34.16 -29.36
N LEU A 733 -1.69 -35.36 -29.41
CA LEU A 733 -1.72 -36.15 -30.64
C LEU A 733 -2.85 -35.73 -31.61
N ALA A 734 -3.95 -35.17 -31.08
CA ALA A 734 -5.08 -34.68 -31.88
C ALA A 734 -4.72 -33.53 -32.84
N CYS A 735 -3.64 -32.82 -32.55
CA CYS A 735 -3.20 -31.71 -33.41
C CYS A 735 -2.28 -32.17 -34.58
N LEU A 736 -1.76 -33.38 -34.58
CA LEU A 736 -0.73 -33.75 -35.55
C LEU A 736 -1.10 -34.81 -36.58
N GLU A 737 -2.01 -35.72 -36.31
CA GLU A 737 -2.41 -36.76 -37.32
C GLU A 737 -3.73 -37.52 -37.04
N CYS A 738 -4.41 -37.26 -35.93
CA CYS A 738 -5.56 -38.05 -35.51
C CYS A 738 -6.91 -37.66 -36.16
N LEU A 739 -6.97 -36.59 -36.92
CA LEU A 739 -8.20 -36.29 -37.68
C LEU A 739 -8.49 -37.35 -38.75
N ASN A 740 -7.47 -38.03 -39.24
CA ASN A 740 -7.65 -39.14 -40.20
C ASN A 740 -8.07 -40.47 -39.54
N CYS A 741 -7.57 -40.74 -38.31
CA CYS A 741 -7.90 -41.98 -37.60
C CYS A 741 -9.33 -41.96 -37.00
N CYS A 742 -9.79 -40.82 -36.55
CA CYS A 742 -11.19 -40.71 -36.06
C CYS A 742 -12.21 -40.77 -37.21
N TYR A 743 -11.82 -40.37 -38.40
CA TYR A 743 -12.69 -40.43 -39.56
C TYR A 743 -12.87 -41.85 -40.07
N GLU A 744 -11.85 -42.74 -39.93
CA GLU A 744 -11.91 -44.13 -40.32
C GLU A 744 -12.56 -45.05 -39.28
N LEU A 745 -12.65 -44.60 -38.02
CA LEU A 745 -13.30 -45.35 -36.93
C LEU A 745 -14.80 -45.03 -36.76
N CYS A 746 -15.27 -43.94 -37.36
CA CYS A 746 -16.69 -43.56 -37.36
C CYS A 746 -17.39 -43.77 -38.73
N ALA A 747 -16.71 -44.32 -39.71
CA ALA A 747 -17.28 -44.82 -40.98
C ALA A 747 -17.41 -46.33 -40.89
#